data_a6789db0232cbfd70503c90f390c9c6b
#
_entry.id   a6789db0232cbfd70503c90f390c9c6b
#
_cell.length_a   1.000
_cell.length_b   1.000
_cell.length_c   1.000
_cell.angle_alpha   90.00
_cell.angle_beta   90.00
_cell.angle_gamma   90.00
#
_symmetry.space_group_name_H-M   'P 1'
#
loop_
_entity.id
_entity.type
_entity.pdbx_description
1 polymer ?
#
loop_
_entity_poly.entity_id
_entity_poly.type
_entity_poly.pdbx_seq_one_letter_code
_entity_poly.pdbx_strand_id
1 'polypeptide(L)'
;MSKFATTTSLVIVESPAKCKKIEEYLGPGYKCLASFGHLRQLKSLKHLDIDNNFKPTFEVVDDAKKQKHVDFLRKEIAKADEVILASDDDREGEAIAWHICDLFDLPIETTKRIVFHEITENAIQSAIAHPKTIDMKKVNSQIARQVLDLLVGYNVSPMLWKFISKTSENSLSAGRCQTPALKLVYENQQEIDKYPAQKVYNTTGSFTNKCITFDLNKQFDNETAISEFLEESANFSHVYSRTNVERVFKQPPEPLTTSRIQQLASNELHISPKETMRCCQTLYEGGYITYMRTDSKKYSSDFLEDVKKFITSEYSLEKFINPKIDSLSNTNTNTNATEPPKPKKTTTKKTSNVPPPQEAHEAIRPTKLAVKNVPDEMSTREKKLYKMIWENAMESCMAPAEYFSFSSTISTDIDGIKYTLNSELLDFLGWKIIKNKETKTAIKDKEYNYLLQLRQGQIINYKKITAKVTLKNNKMHYTEAKLVQLLEDNGIGRPSTFSTLIDKIQERGYVKKDDIPGKQVACKDFELDDDSLTETNATREFGAEKNKLVIQPLGIIVMEFLNKNFEEMFNYDYTKNMEDDLDKISRGEKVWYKLCEDCLKEINKCCEKLVDEKKCEIKIDDKHFYIIGKHGPVIKKIDDVESGKKNNVSFLPVKEGLDMKKLEQGEYKLEDLIAPAKQGQIHLGTYKAEPLFLKKGKYGLYVTWGQNSKSLSCFGNRPMENVTLTDVLEILERTDQLSSSISNSGKESSSGIIRIITNNINIRKGKYGDYVFYKTPKMSKPSFLKLDGFESDYKTCTIKTMTDWLKATYGVS
;
A
#
# COMPACT_ATOMS: atom_id res chain seq x y z
N MET A 1 -59.15 7.82 -23.18
CA MET A 1 -57.67 7.87 -23.20
C MET A 1 -57.13 6.82 -22.24
N SER A 2 -56.73 5.66 -22.77
CA SER A 2 -56.10 4.60 -21.99
C SER A 2 -54.73 5.09 -21.49
N LYS A 3 -54.56 5.16 -20.18
CA LYS A 3 -53.24 5.28 -19.58
C LYS A 3 -52.44 4.08 -20.01
N PHE A 4 -51.56 4.24 -20.98
CA PHE A 4 -50.47 3.27 -21.17
C PHE A 4 -49.69 3.20 -19.85
N ALA A 5 -49.80 2.10 -19.13
CA ALA A 5 -48.96 1.78 -18.01
C ALA A 5 -47.51 1.78 -18.57
N THR A 6 -46.71 2.76 -18.21
CA THR A 6 -45.29 2.78 -18.51
C THR A 6 -44.64 1.62 -17.76
N THR A 7 -44.22 0.61 -18.48
CA THR A 7 -43.44 -0.53 -17.96
C THR A 7 -42.25 0.03 -17.18
N THR A 8 -42.15 -0.31 -15.91
CA THR A 8 -41.06 0.20 -15.06
C THR A 8 -39.98 -0.86 -14.93
N SER A 9 -38.85 -0.68 -15.62
CA SER A 9 -37.68 -1.55 -15.50
C SER A 9 -36.84 -1.10 -14.31
N LEU A 10 -36.51 -2.02 -13.40
CA LEU A 10 -35.65 -1.79 -12.26
C LEU A 10 -34.21 -2.22 -12.56
N VAL A 11 -33.31 -1.26 -12.59
CA VAL A 11 -31.84 -1.51 -12.76
C VAL A 11 -31.18 -1.57 -11.38
N ILE A 12 -30.45 -2.64 -11.08
CA ILE A 12 -29.75 -2.80 -9.80
C ILE A 12 -28.25 -2.75 -10.04
N VAL A 13 -27.59 -1.74 -9.47
CA VAL A 13 -26.13 -1.51 -9.50
C VAL A 13 -25.49 -1.79 -8.14
N GLU A 14 -24.16 -1.75 -8.05
CA GLU A 14 -23.46 -1.95 -6.77
C GLU A 14 -23.46 -0.71 -5.89
N SER A 15 -23.22 0.47 -6.48
CA SER A 15 -22.98 1.72 -5.78
C SER A 15 -24.06 2.77 -6.10
N PRO A 16 -24.57 3.51 -5.09
CA PRO A 16 -25.57 4.56 -5.32
C PRO A 16 -25.03 5.72 -6.17
N ALA A 17 -23.71 5.94 -6.23
CA ALA A 17 -23.12 6.99 -7.04
C ALA A 17 -23.36 6.80 -8.55
N LYS A 18 -23.59 5.56 -9.00
CA LYS A 18 -23.89 5.23 -10.40
C LYS A 18 -25.35 5.50 -10.79
N CYS A 19 -26.29 5.41 -9.81
CA CYS A 19 -27.73 5.39 -10.08
C CYS A 19 -28.19 6.59 -10.92
N LYS A 20 -27.87 7.80 -10.47
CA LYS A 20 -28.35 9.02 -11.12
C LYS A 20 -27.97 9.12 -12.60
N LYS A 21 -26.71 8.84 -12.92
CA LYS A 21 -26.23 8.91 -14.31
C LYS A 21 -26.84 7.81 -15.19
N ILE A 22 -26.97 6.62 -14.63
CA ILE A 22 -27.56 5.50 -15.38
C ILE A 22 -29.03 5.77 -15.67
N GLU A 23 -29.81 6.27 -14.70
CA GLU A 23 -31.20 6.70 -14.92
C GLU A 23 -31.29 7.79 -15.98
N GLU A 24 -30.41 8.79 -15.93
CA GLU A 24 -30.35 9.90 -16.90
C GLU A 24 -30.09 9.39 -18.35
N TYR A 25 -29.17 8.42 -18.51
CA TYR A 25 -28.83 7.85 -19.81
C TYR A 25 -29.87 6.89 -20.35
N LEU A 26 -30.59 6.18 -19.47
CA LEU A 26 -31.65 5.25 -19.87
C LEU A 26 -32.98 5.97 -20.13
N GLY A 27 -33.20 7.11 -19.50
CA GLY A 27 -34.41 7.91 -19.67
C GLY A 27 -35.64 7.38 -18.94
N PRO A 28 -36.83 7.91 -19.25
CA PRO A 28 -38.08 7.56 -18.58
C PRO A 28 -38.44 6.09 -18.77
N GLY A 29 -38.98 5.45 -17.72
CA GLY A 29 -39.31 4.02 -17.69
C GLY A 29 -38.29 3.16 -16.97
N TYR A 30 -37.13 3.70 -16.61
CA TYR A 30 -36.11 3.03 -15.84
C TYR A 30 -35.95 3.65 -14.45
N LYS A 31 -35.82 2.79 -13.44
CA LYS A 31 -35.46 3.16 -12.07
C LYS A 31 -34.18 2.45 -11.67
N CYS A 32 -33.20 3.17 -11.11
CA CYS A 32 -31.94 2.57 -10.71
C CYS A 32 -31.81 2.56 -9.17
N LEU A 33 -31.47 1.40 -8.61
CA LEU A 33 -31.20 1.23 -7.20
C LEU A 33 -29.85 0.57 -6.98
N ALA A 34 -29.24 0.79 -5.82
CA ALA A 34 -27.96 0.18 -5.48
C ALA A 34 -28.14 -0.97 -4.49
N SER A 35 -27.34 -2.02 -4.61
CA SER A 35 -27.23 -3.11 -3.64
C SER A 35 -26.31 -2.77 -2.46
N PHE A 36 -25.48 -1.74 -2.57
CA PHE A 36 -24.40 -1.41 -1.62
C PHE A 36 -23.39 -2.57 -1.45
N GLY A 37 -23.02 -3.23 -2.55
CA GLY A 37 -22.13 -4.38 -2.57
C GLY A 37 -22.86 -5.69 -2.21
N HIS A 38 -22.12 -6.66 -1.67
CA HIS A 38 -22.71 -7.96 -1.31
C HIS A 38 -23.81 -7.87 -0.25
N LEU A 39 -24.95 -8.48 -0.53
CA LEU A 39 -26.07 -8.61 0.40
C LEU A 39 -25.96 -9.85 1.31
N ARG A 40 -25.24 -10.86 0.83
CA ARG A 40 -25.00 -12.13 1.54
C ARG A 40 -23.53 -12.38 1.76
N GLN A 41 -23.20 -13.21 2.73
CA GLN A 41 -21.84 -13.61 3.09
C GLN A 41 -21.76 -15.10 3.43
N LEU A 42 -20.60 -15.67 3.22
CA LEU A 42 -20.21 -16.98 3.72
C LEU A 42 -19.45 -16.77 5.04
N LYS A 43 -20.12 -17.02 6.18
CA LYS A 43 -19.66 -16.56 7.50
C LYS A 43 -18.56 -17.42 8.12
N SER A 44 -18.56 -18.73 7.90
CA SER A 44 -17.61 -19.67 8.52
C SER A 44 -17.62 -21.03 7.83
N LEU A 45 -16.67 -21.90 8.19
CA LEU A 45 -16.61 -23.27 7.69
C LEU A 45 -17.87 -24.10 7.98
N LYS A 46 -18.65 -23.77 9.01
CA LYS A 46 -19.93 -24.46 9.33
C LYS A 46 -21.01 -24.28 8.25
N HIS A 47 -20.82 -23.27 7.39
CA HIS A 47 -21.72 -22.97 6.28
C HIS A 47 -21.26 -23.61 4.96
N LEU A 48 -20.25 -24.51 5.03
CA LEU A 48 -19.76 -25.32 3.91
C LEU A 48 -20.12 -26.78 4.14
N ASP A 49 -20.86 -27.35 3.22
CA ASP A 49 -21.09 -28.79 3.16
C ASP A 49 -19.94 -29.43 2.37
N ILE A 50 -18.88 -29.82 3.12
CA ILE A 50 -17.64 -30.36 2.54
C ILE A 50 -17.91 -31.67 1.79
N ASP A 51 -18.76 -32.54 2.35
CA ASP A 51 -19.09 -33.85 1.78
C ASP A 51 -19.93 -33.73 0.50
N ASN A 52 -20.60 -32.60 0.32
CA ASN A 52 -21.41 -32.29 -0.86
C ASN A 52 -20.72 -31.23 -1.73
N ASN A 53 -19.50 -31.52 -2.21
CA ASN A 53 -18.73 -30.65 -3.11
C ASN A 53 -18.55 -29.22 -2.59
N PHE A 54 -18.34 -29.03 -1.30
CA PHE A 54 -18.16 -27.72 -0.66
C PHE A 54 -19.35 -26.76 -0.88
N LYS A 55 -20.57 -27.29 -1.02
CA LYS A 55 -21.77 -26.48 -1.24
C LYS A 55 -21.91 -25.40 -0.16
N PRO A 56 -21.82 -24.10 -0.54
CA PRO A 56 -21.91 -23.03 0.43
C PRO A 56 -23.35 -22.69 0.77
N THR A 57 -23.61 -22.36 2.04
CA THR A 57 -24.84 -21.76 2.52
C THR A 57 -24.59 -20.29 2.85
N PHE A 58 -25.16 -19.40 2.07
CA PHE A 58 -25.00 -17.97 2.26
C PHE A 58 -26.07 -17.39 3.16
N GLU A 59 -25.68 -16.54 4.09
CA GLU A 59 -26.58 -15.78 4.97
C GLU A 59 -26.59 -14.30 4.58
N VAL A 60 -27.70 -13.62 4.81
CA VAL A 60 -27.74 -12.15 4.71
C VAL A 60 -26.75 -11.56 5.71
N VAL A 61 -26.01 -10.55 5.31
CA VAL A 61 -25.03 -9.88 6.16
C VAL A 61 -25.70 -9.40 7.45
N ASP A 62 -25.13 -9.77 8.58
CA ASP A 62 -25.65 -9.47 9.94
C ASP A 62 -25.41 -7.98 10.30
N ASP A 63 -26.14 -7.10 9.59
CA ASP A 63 -26.16 -5.65 9.78
C ASP A 63 -27.60 -5.15 9.62
N ALA A 64 -28.12 -4.48 10.65
CA ALA A 64 -29.51 -4.02 10.66
C ALA A 64 -29.85 -3.06 9.51
N LYS A 65 -28.86 -2.31 8.98
CA LYS A 65 -29.08 -1.44 7.81
C LYS A 65 -29.18 -2.27 6.54
N LYS A 66 -28.32 -3.28 6.40
CA LYS A 66 -28.36 -4.22 5.27
C LYS A 66 -29.67 -5.01 5.25
N GLN A 67 -30.13 -5.51 6.38
CA GLN A 67 -31.42 -6.23 6.47
C GLN A 67 -32.58 -5.35 6.02
N LYS A 68 -32.67 -4.11 6.54
CA LYS A 68 -33.70 -3.15 6.10
C LYS A 68 -33.61 -2.82 4.61
N HIS A 69 -32.38 -2.79 4.08
CA HIS A 69 -32.17 -2.54 2.66
C HIS A 69 -32.60 -3.73 1.79
N VAL A 70 -32.36 -4.95 2.24
CA VAL A 70 -32.88 -6.17 1.58
C VAL A 70 -34.41 -6.14 1.52
N ASP A 71 -35.08 -5.78 2.63
CA ASP A 71 -36.55 -5.65 2.66
C ASP A 71 -37.05 -4.54 1.72
N PHE A 72 -36.31 -3.44 1.61
CA PHE A 72 -36.61 -2.37 0.66
C PHE A 72 -36.47 -2.85 -0.79
N LEU A 73 -35.35 -3.48 -1.15
CA LEU A 73 -35.14 -4.02 -2.48
C LEU A 73 -36.20 -5.06 -2.85
N ARG A 74 -36.60 -5.96 -1.93
CA ARG A 74 -37.65 -6.95 -2.15
C ARG A 74 -38.97 -6.28 -2.54
N LYS A 75 -39.34 -5.18 -1.88
CA LYS A 75 -40.57 -4.42 -2.19
C LYS A 75 -40.49 -3.73 -3.56
N GLU A 76 -39.33 -3.23 -3.95
CA GLU A 76 -39.15 -2.54 -5.22
C GLU A 76 -39.06 -3.53 -6.40
N ILE A 77 -38.41 -4.67 -6.20
CA ILE A 77 -38.38 -5.77 -7.18
C ILE A 77 -39.81 -6.29 -7.44
N ALA A 78 -40.61 -6.47 -6.40
CA ALA A 78 -42.00 -6.93 -6.53
C ALA A 78 -42.93 -5.93 -7.26
N LYS A 79 -42.55 -4.67 -7.40
CA LYS A 79 -43.31 -3.64 -8.15
C LYS A 79 -42.86 -3.49 -9.59
N ALA A 80 -41.63 -3.93 -9.90
CA ALA A 80 -41.06 -3.78 -11.23
C ALA A 80 -41.60 -4.81 -12.19
N ASP A 81 -41.82 -4.41 -13.42
CA ASP A 81 -42.24 -5.30 -14.51
C ASP A 81 -41.03 -6.13 -15.01
N GLU A 82 -39.82 -5.56 -14.88
CA GLU A 82 -38.57 -6.19 -15.26
C GLU A 82 -37.44 -5.78 -14.31
N VAL A 83 -36.55 -6.74 -14.02
CA VAL A 83 -35.32 -6.49 -13.24
C VAL A 83 -34.11 -6.67 -14.14
N ILE A 84 -33.21 -5.69 -14.13
CA ILE A 84 -31.94 -5.68 -14.88
C ILE A 84 -30.78 -5.52 -13.90
N LEU A 85 -29.85 -6.46 -13.94
CA LEU A 85 -28.65 -6.42 -13.09
C LEU A 85 -27.52 -5.71 -13.81
N ALA A 86 -26.91 -4.72 -13.15
CA ALA A 86 -25.91 -3.83 -13.72
C ALA A 86 -24.69 -3.63 -12.79
N SER A 87 -24.28 -4.70 -12.13
CA SER A 87 -23.04 -4.72 -11.34
C SER A 87 -21.79 -4.66 -12.25
N ASP A 88 -20.61 -4.37 -11.67
CA ASP A 88 -19.36 -4.24 -12.43
C ASP A 88 -18.99 -5.52 -13.19
N ASP A 89 -18.19 -5.40 -14.25
CA ASP A 89 -17.74 -6.56 -15.02
C ASP A 89 -16.48 -7.19 -14.41
N ASP A 90 -16.63 -7.71 -13.21
CA ASP A 90 -15.63 -8.57 -12.60
C ASP A 90 -16.31 -9.75 -11.88
N ARG A 91 -15.53 -10.67 -11.33
CA ARG A 91 -16.07 -11.85 -10.63
C ARG A 91 -16.91 -11.47 -9.41
N GLU A 92 -16.56 -10.39 -8.73
CA GLU A 92 -17.29 -9.90 -7.55
C GLU A 92 -18.65 -9.35 -7.98
N GLY A 93 -18.70 -8.54 -9.05
CA GLY A 93 -19.94 -8.03 -9.61
C GLY A 93 -20.85 -9.13 -10.14
N GLU A 94 -20.31 -10.15 -10.80
CA GLU A 94 -21.07 -11.30 -11.25
C GLU A 94 -21.68 -12.10 -10.09
N ALA A 95 -20.91 -12.27 -9.00
CA ALA A 95 -21.40 -12.92 -7.78
C ALA A 95 -22.46 -12.07 -7.06
N ILE A 96 -22.33 -10.73 -7.05
CA ILE A 96 -23.37 -9.84 -6.53
C ILE A 96 -24.66 -10.01 -7.31
N ALA A 97 -24.61 -10.03 -8.65
CA ALA A 97 -25.77 -10.26 -9.50
C ALA A 97 -26.42 -11.61 -9.21
N TRP A 98 -25.64 -12.68 -9.11
CA TRP A 98 -26.13 -14.00 -8.72
C TRP A 98 -26.76 -14.01 -7.33
N HIS A 99 -26.14 -13.38 -6.35
CA HIS A 99 -26.71 -13.28 -4.98
C HIS A 99 -28.05 -12.54 -4.95
N ILE A 100 -28.25 -11.55 -5.83
CA ILE A 100 -29.54 -10.85 -5.96
C ILE A 100 -30.57 -11.80 -6.53
N CYS A 101 -30.26 -12.55 -7.57
CA CYS A 101 -31.20 -13.52 -8.13
C CYS A 101 -31.62 -14.57 -7.11
N ASP A 102 -30.66 -15.18 -6.43
CA ASP A 102 -30.91 -16.24 -5.48
C ASP A 102 -31.62 -15.74 -4.18
N LEU A 103 -31.38 -14.50 -3.76
CA LEU A 103 -32.03 -13.90 -2.57
C LEU A 103 -33.49 -13.46 -2.82
N PHE A 104 -33.80 -13.09 -4.06
CA PHE A 104 -35.10 -12.55 -4.42
C PHE A 104 -35.88 -13.46 -5.36
N ASP A 105 -35.46 -14.72 -5.51
CA ASP A 105 -36.10 -15.76 -6.32
C ASP A 105 -36.27 -15.36 -7.80
N LEU A 106 -35.28 -14.61 -8.36
CA LEU A 106 -35.27 -14.25 -9.78
C LEU A 106 -34.66 -15.39 -10.60
N PRO A 107 -35.22 -15.73 -11.79
CA PRO A 107 -34.71 -16.82 -12.61
C PRO A 107 -33.35 -16.45 -13.23
N ILE A 108 -32.29 -17.19 -12.89
CA ILE A 108 -30.91 -16.89 -13.29
C ILE A 108 -30.74 -16.92 -14.81
N GLU A 109 -31.40 -17.84 -15.50
CA GLU A 109 -31.28 -18.08 -16.93
C GLU A 109 -31.88 -16.98 -17.79
N THR A 110 -32.83 -16.20 -17.26
CA THR A 110 -33.61 -15.20 -18.03
C THR A 110 -33.45 -13.79 -17.47
N THR A 111 -33.00 -13.60 -16.22
CA THR A 111 -32.79 -12.27 -15.66
C THR A 111 -31.71 -11.54 -16.45
N LYS A 112 -32.05 -10.37 -16.97
CA LYS A 112 -31.13 -9.56 -17.77
C LYS A 112 -29.96 -9.06 -16.96
N ARG A 113 -28.76 -9.24 -17.50
CA ARG A 113 -27.49 -8.74 -16.99
C ARG A 113 -26.88 -7.81 -18.02
N ILE A 114 -26.65 -6.54 -17.68
CA ILE A 114 -25.94 -5.60 -18.54
C ILE A 114 -24.53 -5.38 -18.02
N VAL A 115 -23.59 -5.29 -18.94
CA VAL A 115 -22.14 -5.15 -18.65
C VAL A 115 -21.61 -3.96 -19.42
N PHE A 116 -20.89 -3.10 -18.75
CA PHE A 116 -20.25 -1.91 -19.33
C PHE A 116 -18.91 -1.62 -18.63
N HIS A 117 -17.95 -1.13 -19.42
CA HIS A 117 -16.60 -0.80 -18.93
C HIS A 117 -16.41 0.68 -18.64
N GLU A 118 -17.38 1.52 -18.99
CA GLU A 118 -17.41 2.96 -18.73
C GLU A 118 -18.87 3.43 -18.55
N ILE A 119 -19.04 4.47 -17.76
CA ILE A 119 -20.37 5.06 -17.50
C ILE A 119 -20.56 6.26 -18.44
N THR A 120 -20.82 5.95 -19.70
CA THR A 120 -21.17 6.89 -20.78
C THR A 120 -22.51 6.55 -21.37
N GLU A 121 -23.18 7.51 -22.00
CA GLU A 121 -24.48 7.30 -22.62
C GLU A 121 -24.44 6.17 -23.66
N ASN A 122 -23.46 6.22 -24.57
CA ASN A 122 -23.30 5.21 -25.62
C ASN A 122 -23.07 3.80 -25.03
N ALA A 123 -22.21 3.66 -24.01
CA ALA A 123 -21.93 2.37 -23.41
C ALA A 123 -23.16 1.80 -22.69
N ILE A 124 -23.92 2.62 -21.97
CA ILE A 124 -25.12 2.20 -21.26
C ILE A 124 -26.24 1.84 -22.25
N GLN A 125 -26.47 2.63 -23.29
CA GLN A 125 -27.47 2.34 -24.32
C GLN A 125 -27.11 1.07 -25.09
N SER A 126 -25.86 0.86 -25.44
CA SER A 126 -25.39 -0.37 -26.06
C SER A 126 -25.56 -1.59 -25.15
N ALA A 127 -25.28 -1.45 -23.85
CA ALA A 127 -25.44 -2.55 -22.90
C ALA A 127 -26.93 -2.96 -22.72
N ILE A 128 -27.86 -2.00 -22.70
CA ILE A 128 -29.29 -2.27 -22.63
C ILE A 128 -29.80 -2.94 -23.90
N ALA A 129 -29.28 -2.56 -25.08
CA ALA A 129 -29.64 -3.17 -26.34
C ALA A 129 -29.15 -4.63 -26.49
N HIS A 130 -28.09 -4.98 -25.78
CA HIS A 130 -27.46 -6.31 -25.86
C HIS A 130 -27.27 -6.93 -24.45
N PRO A 131 -28.37 -7.20 -23.72
CA PRO A 131 -28.26 -7.80 -22.39
C PRO A 131 -27.76 -9.24 -22.49
N LYS A 132 -27.00 -9.62 -21.44
CA LYS A 132 -26.55 -11.01 -21.22
C LYS A 132 -27.36 -11.64 -20.10
N THR A 133 -27.03 -12.87 -19.75
CA THR A 133 -27.45 -13.56 -18.54
C THR A 133 -26.25 -13.72 -17.61
N ILE A 134 -26.48 -14.15 -16.37
CA ILE A 134 -25.40 -14.37 -15.38
C ILE A 134 -24.48 -15.49 -15.86
N ASP A 135 -23.16 -15.20 -15.84
CA ASP A 135 -22.13 -16.18 -16.14
C ASP A 135 -21.77 -17.00 -14.89
N MET A 136 -22.39 -18.18 -14.76
CA MET A 136 -22.14 -19.07 -13.63
C MET A 136 -20.68 -19.54 -13.50
N LYS A 137 -19.88 -19.45 -14.56
CA LYS A 137 -18.45 -19.78 -14.49
C LYS A 137 -17.69 -18.72 -13.69
N LYS A 138 -17.99 -17.45 -13.94
CA LYS A 138 -17.45 -16.33 -13.15
C LYS A 138 -17.91 -16.41 -11.68
N VAL A 139 -19.19 -16.72 -11.45
CA VAL A 139 -19.76 -16.94 -10.10
C VAL A 139 -19.03 -18.07 -9.38
N ASN A 140 -18.85 -19.22 -10.04
CA ASN A 140 -18.15 -20.36 -9.46
C ASN A 140 -16.70 -20.05 -9.12
N SER A 141 -16.01 -19.24 -9.92
CA SER A 141 -14.65 -18.78 -9.63
C SER A 141 -14.59 -17.91 -8.38
N GLN A 142 -15.58 -17.04 -8.18
CA GLN A 142 -15.67 -16.20 -6.98
C GLN A 142 -16.03 -17.03 -5.75
N ILE A 143 -16.95 -17.99 -5.85
CA ILE A 143 -17.27 -18.94 -4.77
C ILE A 143 -16.03 -19.75 -4.38
N ALA A 144 -15.32 -20.32 -5.36
CA ALA A 144 -14.07 -21.05 -5.11
C ALA A 144 -13.08 -20.21 -4.31
N ARG A 145 -12.90 -18.95 -4.70
CA ARG A 145 -12.01 -18.03 -4.00
C ARG A 145 -12.43 -17.79 -2.56
N GLN A 146 -13.73 -17.53 -2.30
CA GLN A 146 -14.22 -17.38 -0.93
C GLN A 146 -14.00 -18.63 -0.09
N VAL A 147 -14.30 -19.81 -0.65
CA VAL A 147 -14.10 -21.09 0.03
C VAL A 147 -12.62 -21.32 0.35
N LEU A 148 -11.71 -21.09 -0.63
CA LEU A 148 -10.27 -21.21 -0.42
C LEU A 148 -9.76 -20.26 0.68
N ASP A 149 -10.19 -19.01 0.67
CA ASP A 149 -9.80 -18.02 1.68
C ASP A 149 -10.31 -18.42 3.08
N LEU A 150 -11.51 -19.04 3.18
CA LEU A 150 -12.03 -19.60 4.41
C LEU A 150 -11.24 -20.85 4.87
N LEU A 151 -10.97 -21.79 3.96
CA LEU A 151 -10.22 -23.00 4.28
C LEU A 151 -8.84 -22.66 4.85
N VAL A 152 -8.08 -21.82 4.17
CA VAL A 152 -6.77 -21.38 4.64
C VAL A 152 -6.87 -20.58 5.94
N GLY A 153 -7.76 -19.60 5.98
CA GLY A 153 -7.91 -18.71 7.14
C GLY A 153 -8.32 -19.44 8.42
N TYR A 154 -9.31 -20.31 8.35
CA TYR A 154 -9.86 -21.01 9.52
C TYR A 154 -9.05 -22.23 9.98
N ASN A 155 -8.22 -22.82 9.13
CA ASN A 155 -7.38 -23.95 9.53
C ASN A 155 -5.96 -23.50 9.92
N VAL A 156 -5.34 -22.56 9.21
CA VAL A 156 -3.96 -22.14 9.46
C VAL A 156 -3.86 -21.06 10.55
N SER A 157 -4.77 -20.08 10.59
CA SER A 157 -4.71 -19.01 11.61
C SER A 157 -4.81 -19.53 13.05
N PRO A 158 -5.63 -20.54 13.38
CA PRO A 158 -5.63 -21.15 14.72
C PRO A 158 -4.30 -21.79 15.12
N MET A 159 -3.50 -22.26 14.16
CA MET A 159 -2.16 -22.78 14.46
C MET A 159 -1.23 -21.65 14.94
N LEU A 160 -1.32 -20.46 14.32
CA LEU A 160 -0.61 -19.28 14.81
C LEU A 160 -1.04 -18.92 16.24
N TRP A 161 -2.33 -19.05 16.57
CA TRP A 161 -2.82 -18.77 17.94
C TRP A 161 -2.36 -19.82 18.93
N LYS A 162 -2.32 -21.09 18.52
CA LYS A 162 -1.87 -22.19 19.37
C LYS A 162 -0.38 -22.10 19.68
N PHE A 163 0.45 -21.82 18.67
CA PHE A 163 1.89 -21.96 18.75
C PHE A 163 2.62 -20.63 19.01
N ILE A 164 2.07 -19.48 18.56
CA ILE A 164 2.68 -18.18 18.74
C ILE A 164 1.97 -17.40 19.86
N SER A 165 0.81 -16.79 19.59
CA SER A 165 0.08 -16.00 20.59
C SER A 165 -1.42 -15.93 20.30
N LYS A 166 -2.23 -16.11 21.35
CA LYS A 166 -3.70 -15.98 21.30
C LYS A 166 -4.20 -14.54 21.61
N THR A 167 -3.35 -13.69 22.17
CA THR A 167 -3.72 -12.41 22.82
C THR A 167 -3.18 -11.18 22.11
N SER A 168 -3.16 -11.14 20.80
CA SER A 168 -2.88 -9.89 20.09
C SER A 168 -4.16 -9.05 19.96
N GLU A 169 -4.05 -7.72 20.07
CA GLU A 169 -5.17 -6.80 19.78
C GLU A 169 -5.74 -7.05 18.37
N ASN A 170 -4.86 -7.41 17.42
CA ASN A 170 -5.21 -7.92 16.11
C ASN A 170 -4.89 -9.41 16.10
N SER A 171 -5.90 -10.28 16.07
CA SER A 171 -5.69 -11.72 16.03
C SER A 171 -4.79 -12.10 14.85
N LEU A 172 -3.78 -12.95 15.11
CA LEU A 172 -2.88 -13.45 14.07
C LEU A 172 -3.68 -14.14 12.96
N SER A 173 -3.29 -13.92 11.72
CA SER A 173 -3.93 -14.55 10.58
C SER A 173 -2.92 -14.93 9.51
N ALA A 174 -3.14 -16.07 8.89
CA ALA A 174 -2.53 -16.46 7.63
C ALA A 174 -3.59 -16.40 6.52
N GLY A 175 -3.17 -16.16 5.31
CA GLY A 175 -4.08 -16.10 4.17
C GLY A 175 -3.34 -16.39 2.87
N ARG A 176 -4.04 -16.97 1.91
CA ARG A 176 -3.52 -17.46 0.64
C ARG A 176 -2.64 -16.47 -0.13
N CYS A 177 -3.02 -15.22 -0.23
CA CYS A 177 -2.23 -14.16 -0.87
C CYS A 177 -1.55 -13.23 0.14
N GLN A 178 -2.13 -13.08 1.35
CA GLN A 178 -1.57 -12.23 2.41
C GLN A 178 -0.22 -12.73 2.90
N THR A 179 -0.06 -14.03 3.10
CA THR A 179 1.19 -14.62 3.59
C THR A 179 2.33 -14.51 2.58
N PRO A 180 2.15 -14.82 1.28
CA PRO A 180 3.18 -14.55 0.28
C PRO A 180 3.54 -13.06 0.13
N ALA A 181 2.59 -12.15 0.31
CA ALA A 181 2.88 -10.72 0.34
C ALA A 181 3.78 -10.33 1.53
N LEU A 182 3.54 -10.91 2.70
CA LEU A 182 4.41 -10.76 3.87
C LEU A 182 5.78 -11.39 3.64
N LYS A 183 5.84 -12.55 2.97
CA LYS A 183 7.07 -13.26 2.64
C LYS A 183 8.01 -12.42 1.78
N LEU A 184 7.50 -11.66 0.80
CA LEU A 184 8.30 -10.73 0.00
C LEU A 184 9.01 -9.68 0.88
N VAL A 185 8.31 -9.11 1.86
CA VAL A 185 8.89 -8.12 2.77
C VAL A 185 9.89 -8.77 3.73
N TYR A 186 9.61 -9.97 4.19
CA TYR A 186 10.50 -10.76 5.05
C TYR A 186 11.81 -11.10 4.34
N GLU A 187 11.76 -11.61 3.12
CA GLU A 187 12.94 -11.93 2.30
C GLU A 187 13.76 -10.69 1.99
N ASN A 188 13.12 -9.55 1.73
CA ASN A 188 13.82 -8.27 1.55
C ASN A 188 14.61 -7.88 2.81
N GLN A 189 14.05 -8.04 4.00
CA GLN A 189 14.77 -7.79 5.25
C GLN A 189 15.96 -8.72 5.39
N GLN A 190 15.77 -10.02 5.15
CA GLN A 190 16.88 -10.98 5.21
C GLN A 190 18.02 -10.66 4.23
N GLU A 191 17.68 -10.18 3.03
CA GLU A 191 18.68 -9.76 2.06
C GLU A 191 19.45 -8.51 2.50
N ILE A 192 18.77 -7.54 3.13
CA ILE A 192 19.39 -6.34 3.70
C ILE A 192 20.38 -6.74 4.82
N ASP A 193 19.95 -7.65 5.70
CA ASP A 193 20.77 -8.10 6.83
C ASP A 193 21.98 -8.93 6.39
N LYS A 194 21.80 -9.75 5.35
CA LYS A 194 22.85 -10.66 4.83
C LYS A 194 23.94 -9.92 4.03
N TYR A 195 23.57 -8.85 3.35
CA TYR A 195 24.48 -8.12 2.46
C TYR A 195 24.62 -6.67 2.92
N PRO A 196 25.45 -6.41 3.95
CA PRO A 196 25.70 -5.05 4.42
C PRO A 196 26.34 -4.21 3.33
N ALA A 197 25.95 -2.95 3.28
CA ALA A 197 26.53 -2.00 2.34
C ALA A 197 28.04 -1.84 2.57
N GLN A 198 28.80 -1.86 1.50
CA GLN A 198 30.26 -1.72 1.50
C GLN A 198 30.67 -0.34 0.99
N LYS A 199 31.66 0.28 1.64
CA LYS A 199 32.26 1.52 1.15
C LYS A 199 33.00 1.25 -0.15
N VAL A 200 32.77 2.08 -1.14
CA VAL A 200 33.52 2.09 -2.40
C VAL A 200 33.73 3.53 -2.85
N TYR A 201 34.75 3.75 -3.65
CA TYR A 201 35.05 5.05 -4.23
C TYR A 201 34.45 5.13 -5.64
N ASN A 202 33.54 6.09 -5.82
CA ASN A 202 33.06 6.47 -7.14
C ASN A 202 33.88 7.65 -7.64
N THR A 203 34.56 7.44 -8.78
CA THR A 203 35.51 8.42 -9.30
C THR A 203 34.93 9.10 -10.52
N THR A 204 35.02 10.43 -10.56
CA THR A 204 34.62 11.27 -11.67
C THR A 204 35.76 12.18 -12.07
N GLY A 205 35.98 12.38 -13.35
CA GLY A 205 36.94 13.34 -13.86
C GLY A 205 36.26 14.47 -14.63
N SER A 206 36.63 15.69 -14.33
CA SER A 206 36.22 16.88 -15.07
C SER A 206 37.30 17.18 -16.14
N PHE A 207 36.93 17.00 -17.40
CA PHE A 207 37.81 17.13 -18.53
C PHE A 207 37.42 18.30 -19.43
N THR A 208 38.36 18.71 -20.24
CA THR A 208 38.18 19.79 -21.23
C THR A 208 38.10 21.18 -20.63
N ASN A 209 38.21 22.22 -21.48
CA ASN A 209 38.01 23.63 -21.06
C ASN A 209 36.57 23.96 -20.60
N LYS A 210 35.61 23.03 -20.80
CA LYS A 210 34.23 23.17 -20.38
C LYS A 210 33.94 22.42 -19.06
N CYS A 211 34.96 21.81 -18.45
CA CYS A 211 34.83 21.05 -17.20
C CYS A 211 33.71 19.99 -17.27
N ILE A 212 33.64 19.27 -18.41
CA ILE A 212 32.62 18.22 -18.58
C ILE A 212 33.01 17.02 -17.74
N THR A 213 32.04 16.51 -16.96
CA THR A 213 32.24 15.42 -16.02
C THR A 213 32.02 14.06 -16.70
N PHE A 214 32.98 13.18 -16.52
CA PHE A 214 32.95 11.78 -16.98
C PHE A 214 33.07 10.84 -15.79
N ASP A 215 32.35 9.73 -15.81
CA ASP A 215 32.38 8.70 -14.75
C ASP A 215 33.42 7.65 -15.08
N LEU A 216 34.26 7.30 -14.09
CA LEU A 216 35.21 6.19 -14.24
C LEU A 216 34.44 4.86 -14.20
N ASN A 217 34.77 3.96 -15.12
CA ASN A 217 34.12 2.64 -15.22
C ASN A 217 34.55 1.63 -14.14
N LYS A 218 35.48 2.01 -13.24
CA LYS A 218 35.96 1.21 -12.12
C LYS A 218 35.66 1.85 -10.79
N GLN A 219 35.18 1.06 -9.84
CA GLN A 219 35.05 1.44 -8.43
C GLN A 219 36.19 0.82 -7.62
N PHE A 220 36.78 1.58 -6.73
CA PHE A 220 37.81 1.10 -5.79
C PHE A 220 37.16 0.85 -4.42
N ASP A 221 37.62 -0.16 -3.71
CA ASP A 221 37.06 -0.60 -2.41
C ASP A 221 37.95 -0.23 -1.23
N ASN A 222 39.15 0.31 -1.46
CA ASN A 222 40.05 0.73 -0.41
C ASN A 222 40.75 2.07 -0.72
N GLU A 223 41.23 2.73 0.34
CA GLU A 223 41.84 4.06 0.28
C GLU A 223 43.18 4.06 -0.42
N THR A 224 43.99 3.03 -0.23
CA THR A 224 45.33 2.94 -0.83
C THR A 224 45.23 2.83 -2.36
N ALA A 225 44.39 1.91 -2.86
CA ALA A 225 44.25 1.69 -4.29
C ALA A 225 43.69 2.90 -5.03
N ILE A 226 42.79 3.67 -4.43
CA ILE A 226 42.26 4.91 -5.05
C ILE A 226 43.28 6.04 -4.99
N SER A 227 44.05 6.18 -3.89
CA SER A 227 45.11 7.17 -3.77
C SER A 227 46.21 6.91 -4.82
N GLU A 228 46.73 5.69 -4.91
CA GLU A 228 47.70 5.28 -5.91
C GLU A 228 47.21 5.55 -7.35
N PHE A 229 45.95 5.15 -7.66
CA PHE A 229 45.35 5.42 -8.98
C PHE A 229 45.27 6.93 -9.27
N LEU A 230 44.97 7.78 -8.30
CA LEU A 230 44.89 9.23 -8.52
C LEU A 230 46.29 9.86 -8.66
N GLU A 231 47.29 9.41 -7.90
CA GLU A 231 48.66 9.86 -8.05
C GLU A 231 49.23 9.49 -9.42
N GLU A 232 48.98 8.26 -9.90
CA GLU A 232 49.37 7.83 -11.25
C GLU A 232 48.62 8.62 -12.33
N SER A 233 47.32 8.97 -12.08
CA SER A 233 46.46 9.70 -13.01
C SER A 233 47.04 11.09 -13.37
N ALA A 234 47.86 11.70 -12.53
CA ALA A 234 48.52 12.96 -12.82
C ALA A 234 49.45 12.85 -14.05
N ASN A 235 49.97 11.65 -14.31
CA ASN A 235 50.90 11.38 -15.41
C ASN A 235 50.23 10.67 -16.62
N PHE A 236 48.95 10.33 -16.55
CA PHE A 236 48.27 9.60 -17.63
C PHE A 236 48.07 10.45 -18.89
N SER A 237 48.23 9.80 -20.02
CA SER A 237 47.82 10.33 -21.31
C SER A 237 46.34 10.09 -21.52
N HIS A 238 45.49 11.07 -21.21
CA HIS A 238 44.04 10.99 -21.36
C HIS A 238 43.61 11.20 -22.81
N VAL A 239 43.36 10.12 -23.54
CA VAL A 239 43.02 10.16 -24.97
C VAL A 239 41.51 10.07 -25.16
N TYR A 240 40.95 11.08 -25.84
CA TYR A 240 39.53 11.12 -26.18
C TYR A 240 39.19 10.23 -27.37
N SER A 241 38.12 9.47 -27.22
CA SER A 241 37.48 8.76 -28.31
C SER A 241 35.94 8.77 -28.13
N ARG A 242 35.25 8.55 -29.21
CA ARG A 242 33.80 8.44 -29.20
C ARG A 242 33.28 7.42 -30.20
N THR A 243 32.07 6.89 -29.91
CA THR A 243 31.33 6.06 -30.85
C THR A 243 30.77 6.90 -32.00
N ASN A 244 30.29 6.25 -33.05
CA ASN A 244 29.49 6.90 -34.07
C ASN A 244 28.19 7.40 -33.44
N VAL A 245 27.59 8.44 -33.99
CA VAL A 245 26.29 8.94 -33.61
C VAL A 245 25.22 7.95 -34.08
N GLU A 246 24.38 7.51 -33.15
CA GLU A 246 23.26 6.61 -33.41
C GLU A 246 21.94 7.29 -33.09
N ARG A 247 20.88 6.90 -33.79
CA ARG A 247 19.50 7.26 -33.42
C ARG A 247 18.99 6.32 -32.34
N VAL A 248 18.56 6.88 -31.23
CA VAL A 248 17.96 6.16 -30.11
C VAL A 248 16.52 6.56 -29.94
N PHE A 249 15.64 5.57 -29.82
CA PHE A 249 14.21 5.76 -29.66
C PHE A 249 13.78 5.46 -28.21
N LYS A 250 13.27 6.47 -27.52
CA LYS A 250 12.67 6.27 -26.19
C LYS A 250 11.18 6.00 -26.35
N GLN A 251 10.79 4.75 -26.10
CA GLN A 251 9.42 4.28 -26.29
C GLN A 251 8.44 5.02 -25.37
N PRO A 252 7.18 5.21 -25.79
CA PRO A 252 6.12 5.74 -24.93
C PRO A 252 5.84 4.79 -23.76
N PRO A 253 5.21 5.29 -22.67
CA PRO A 253 4.77 4.43 -21.59
C PRO A 253 3.68 3.46 -22.07
N GLU A 254 3.57 2.32 -21.39
CA GLU A 254 2.47 1.38 -21.65
C GLU A 254 1.14 1.94 -21.13
N PRO A 255 0.00 1.51 -21.71
CA PRO A 255 -1.33 1.78 -21.16
C PRO A 255 -1.45 1.35 -19.69
N LEU A 256 -2.25 2.07 -18.91
CA LEU A 256 -2.38 1.85 -17.47
C LEU A 256 -3.18 0.60 -17.13
N THR A 257 -2.57 -0.28 -16.34
CA THR A 257 -3.24 -1.33 -15.59
C THR A 257 -3.48 -0.89 -14.14
N THR A 258 -4.28 -1.66 -13.38
CA THR A 258 -4.49 -1.43 -11.93
C THR A 258 -3.17 -1.36 -11.16
N SER A 259 -2.26 -2.28 -11.41
CA SER A 259 -0.95 -2.31 -10.77
C SER A 259 -0.14 -1.06 -11.14
N ARG A 260 -0.11 -0.73 -12.43
CA ARG A 260 0.70 0.40 -12.92
C ARG A 260 0.23 1.73 -12.37
N ILE A 261 -1.09 1.98 -12.30
CA ILE A 261 -1.61 3.23 -11.74
C ILE A 261 -1.32 3.36 -10.24
N GLN A 262 -1.39 2.25 -9.48
CA GLN A 262 -1.03 2.26 -8.06
C GLN A 262 0.46 2.59 -7.86
N GLN A 263 1.34 2.04 -8.71
CA GLN A 263 2.78 2.33 -8.68
C GLN A 263 3.06 3.81 -8.98
N LEU A 264 2.49 4.34 -10.07
CA LEU A 264 2.70 5.72 -10.49
C LEU A 264 2.14 6.71 -9.46
N ALA A 265 0.92 6.49 -8.96
CA ALA A 265 0.31 7.35 -7.95
C ALA A 265 1.10 7.34 -6.64
N SER A 266 1.64 6.20 -6.23
CA SER A 266 2.48 6.11 -5.05
C SER A 266 3.82 6.85 -5.22
N ASN A 267 4.46 6.72 -6.38
CA ASN A 267 5.78 7.32 -6.65
C ASN A 267 5.69 8.83 -6.93
N GLU A 268 4.72 9.27 -7.73
CA GLU A 268 4.65 10.66 -8.22
C GLU A 268 3.71 11.54 -7.38
N LEU A 269 2.62 10.98 -6.85
CA LEU A 269 1.62 11.71 -6.10
C LEU A 269 1.65 11.41 -4.59
N HIS A 270 2.47 10.45 -4.16
CA HIS A 270 2.58 9.98 -2.76
C HIS A 270 1.24 9.52 -2.17
N ILE A 271 0.41 8.90 -3.00
CA ILE A 271 -0.90 8.35 -2.63
C ILE A 271 -0.73 6.84 -2.43
N SER A 272 -1.27 6.29 -1.32
CA SER A 272 -1.22 4.84 -1.09
C SER A 272 -2.05 4.06 -2.12
N PRO A 273 -1.73 2.77 -2.37
CA PRO A 273 -2.51 1.93 -3.29
C PRO A 273 -4.01 1.91 -2.98
N LYS A 274 -4.40 1.83 -1.71
CA LYS A 274 -5.81 1.85 -1.27
C LYS A 274 -6.50 3.16 -1.62
N GLU A 275 -5.86 4.28 -1.31
CA GLU A 275 -6.42 5.60 -1.62
C GLU A 275 -6.45 5.86 -3.13
N THR A 276 -5.46 5.34 -3.89
CA THR A 276 -5.48 5.37 -5.35
C THR A 276 -6.70 4.65 -5.90
N MET A 277 -6.99 3.44 -5.42
CA MET A 277 -8.18 2.69 -5.85
C MET A 277 -9.48 3.38 -5.46
N ARG A 278 -9.52 4.03 -4.29
CA ARG A 278 -10.68 4.82 -3.88
C ARG A 278 -10.93 6.00 -4.82
N CYS A 279 -9.88 6.74 -5.17
CA CYS A 279 -9.98 7.85 -6.13
C CYS A 279 -10.37 7.37 -7.53
N CYS A 280 -9.80 6.25 -8.01
CA CYS A 280 -10.20 5.64 -9.28
C CYS A 280 -11.68 5.24 -9.28
N GLN A 281 -12.19 4.67 -8.16
CA GLN A 281 -13.59 4.31 -8.02
C GLN A 281 -14.50 5.56 -8.17
N THR A 282 -14.16 6.65 -7.50
CA THR A 282 -14.90 7.92 -7.61
C THR A 282 -14.89 8.45 -9.05
N LEU A 283 -13.74 8.40 -9.73
CA LEU A 283 -13.60 8.84 -11.12
C LEU A 283 -14.41 7.95 -12.08
N TYR A 284 -14.40 6.64 -11.89
CA TYR A 284 -15.19 5.70 -12.68
C TYR A 284 -16.69 5.92 -12.49
N GLU A 285 -17.16 5.95 -11.24
CA GLU A 285 -18.57 6.20 -10.90
C GLU A 285 -19.05 7.57 -11.40
N GLY A 286 -18.15 8.54 -11.43
CA GLY A 286 -18.34 9.84 -12.07
C GLY A 286 -18.34 9.80 -13.60
N GLY A 287 -18.05 8.65 -14.26
CA GLY A 287 -17.99 8.49 -15.71
C GLY A 287 -16.81 9.23 -16.36
N TYR A 288 -15.73 9.48 -15.64
CA TYR A 288 -14.55 10.17 -16.17
C TYR A 288 -13.49 9.22 -16.70
N ILE A 289 -13.40 8.00 -16.17
CA ILE A 289 -12.46 6.98 -16.59
C ILE A 289 -13.15 5.65 -16.84
N THR A 290 -12.49 4.75 -17.57
CA THR A 290 -12.89 3.36 -17.73
C THR A 290 -12.74 2.59 -16.41
N TYR A 291 -13.28 1.37 -16.35
CA TYR A 291 -13.20 0.51 -15.17
C TYR A 291 -11.74 0.28 -14.74
N MET A 292 -11.46 0.55 -13.48
CA MET A 292 -10.09 0.64 -12.97
C MET A 292 -9.48 -0.69 -12.53
N ARG A 293 -10.27 -1.77 -12.42
CA ARG A 293 -9.74 -3.10 -12.07
C ARG A 293 -9.47 -3.89 -13.34
N THR A 294 -8.30 -3.67 -13.93
CA THR A 294 -7.89 -4.27 -15.19
C THR A 294 -6.39 -4.58 -15.21
N ASP A 295 -6.02 -5.66 -15.84
CA ASP A 295 -4.65 -6.02 -16.20
C ASP A 295 -4.40 -5.85 -17.72
N SER A 296 -5.43 -5.42 -18.48
CA SER A 296 -5.33 -5.18 -19.92
C SER A 296 -4.49 -3.94 -20.23
N LYS A 297 -3.61 -4.06 -21.22
CA LYS A 297 -2.83 -2.98 -21.83
C LYS A 297 -3.36 -2.59 -23.19
N LYS A 298 -4.65 -2.86 -23.45
CA LYS A 298 -5.31 -2.62 -24.74
C LYS A 298 -6.40 -1.58 -24.58
N TYR A 299 -6.71 -0.89 -25.67
CA TYR A 299 -7.79 0.08 -25.77
C TYR A 299 -8.85 -0.41 -26.77
N SER A 300 -10.08 0.12 -26.69
CA SER A 300 -11.09 -0.08 -27.73
C SER A 300 -10.67 0.59 -29.04
N SER A 301 -11.17 0.04 -30.15
CA SER A 301 -10.93 0.60 -31.49
C SER A 301 -11.42 2.03 -31.60
N ASP A 302 -12.61 2.31 -31.07
CA ASP A 302 -13.24 3.63 -31.10
C ASP A 302 -12.37 4.69 -30.39
N PHE A 303 -11.84 4.33 -29.20
CA PHE A 303 -10.93 5.21 -28.47
C PHE A 303 -9.65 5.49 -29.27
N LEU A 304 -9.06 4.48 -29.92
CA LEU A 304 -7.86 4.67 -30.72
C LEU A 304 -8.10 5.59 -31.92
N GLU A 305 -9.27 5.49 -32.57
CA GLU A 305 -9.65 6.39 -33.65
C GLU A 305 -9.83 7.82 -33.15
N ASP A 306 -10.47 8.00 -32.00
CA ASP A 306 -10.64 9.32 -31.40
C ASP A 306 -9.30 9.94 -30.96
N VAL A 307 -8.39 9.14 -30.43
CA VAL A 307 -7.02 9.58 -30.09
C VAL A 307 -6.26 10.02 -31.34
N LYS A 308 -6.35 9.27 -32.46
CA LYS A 308 -5.70 9.65 -33.72
C LYS A 308 -6.21 11.00 -34.19
N LYS A 309 -7.54 11.21 -34.22
CA LYS A 309 -8.15 12.48 -34.58
C LYS A 309 -7.70 13.61 -33.63
N PHE A 310 -7.69 13.34 -32.34
CA PHE A 310 -7.28 14.33 -31.32
C PHE A 310 -5.82 14.73 -31.47
N ILE A 311 -4.89 13.79 -31.64
CA ILE A 311 -3.46 14.06 -31.85
C ILE A 311 -3.26 14.90 -33.13
N THR A 312 -3.92 14.53 -34.23
CA THR A 312 -3.80 15.27 -35.48
C THR A 312 -4.33 16.71 -35.36
N SER A 313 -5.45 16.90 -34.67
CA SER A 313 -6.02 18.25 -34.48
C SER A 313 -5.21 19.13 -33.53
N GLU A 314 -4.69 18.57 -32.42
CA GLU A 314 -4.00 19.36 -31.39
C GLU A 314 -2.54 19.66 -31.78
N TYR A 315 -1.85 18.71 -32.42
CA TYR A 315 -0.41 18.86 -32.76
C TYR A 315 -0.13 19.07 -34.25
N SER A 316 -1.17 19.14 -35.08
CA SER A 316 -1.10 19.44 -36.52
C SER A 316 -0.17 18.53 -37.36
N LEU A 317 0.30 17.40 -36.83
CA LEU A 317 1.22 16.48 -37.47
C LEU A 317 0.89 15.03 -37.13
N GLU A 318 0.60 14.22 -38.13
CA GLU A 318 0.42 12.77 -37.99
C GLU A 318 1.69 12.05 -37.46
N LYS A 319 2.88 12.64 -37.63
CA LYS A 319 4.14 12.13 -37.09
C LYS A 319 4.11 11.84 -35.58
N PHE A 320 3.23 12.53 -34.84
CA PHE A 320 3.07 12.27 -33.40
C PHE A 320 2.28 11.01 -33.07
N ILE A 321 1.59 10.40 -34.01
CA ILE A 321 0.85 9.15 -33.78
C ILE A 321 1.84 7.99 -33.69
N ASN A 322 1.66 7.12 -32.71
CA ASN A 322 2.47 5.91 -32.59
C ASN A 322 2.33 5.02 -33.82
N PRO A 323 3.41 4.71 -34.54
CA PRO A 323 3.33 3.85 -35.74
C PRO A 323 2.76 2.45 -35.45
N LYS A 324 2.75 2.04 -34.19
CA LYS A 324 2.21 0.76 -33.71
C LYS A 324 0.90 0.91 -32.93
N ILE A 325 0.19 2.04 -33.09
CA ILE A 325 -1.02 2.33 -32.31
C ILE A 325 -2.10 1.25 -32.47
N ASP A 326 -2.25 0.67 -33.65
CA ASP A 326 -3.21 -0.39 -33.92
C ASP A 326 -2.91 -1.68 -33.13
N SER A 327 -1.65 -1.90 -32.75
CA SER A 327 -1.29 -3.01 -31.88
C SER A 327 -1.80 -2.85 -30.44
N LEU A 328 -2.28 -1.66 -30.08
CA LEU A 328 -2.92 -1.39 -28.79
C LEU A 328 -4.42 -1.71 -28.82
N SER A 329 -5.00 -2.11 -29.96
CA SER A 329 -6.43 -2.46 -30.07
C SER A 329 -6.74 -3.80 -29.41
N ASN A 330 -7.95 -3.91 -28.84
CA ASN A 330 -8.53 -5.16 -28.35
C ASN A 330 -9.02 -6.09 -29.48
N THR A 331 -9.19 -5.59 -30.70
CA THR A 331 -9.65 -6.41 -31.82
C THR A 331 -8.56 -7.38 -32.25
N ASN A 332 -8.83 -8.69 -32.15
CA ASN A 332 -8.05 -9.74 -32.79
C ASN A 332 -8.28 -9.63 -34.31
N THR A 333 -7.54 -8.79 -34.99
CA THR A 333 -7.40 -8.92 -36.44
C THR A 333 -6.53 -10.14 -36.73
N ASN A 334 -7.18 -11.29 -36.89
CA ASN A 334 -6.59 -12.41 -37.61
C ASN A 334 -6.36 -11.95 -39.07
N THR A 335 -5.35 -11.14 -39.29
CA THR A 335 -4.76 -10.97 -40.61
C THR A 335 -3.88 -12.17 -40.84
N ASN A 336 -4.34 -13.08 -41.67
CA ASN A 336 -3.55 -14.15 -42.31
C ASN A 336 -2.25 -13.56 -42.86
N ALA A 337 -1.18 -13.68 -42.09
CA ALA A 337 0.17 -13.50 -42.60
C ALA A 337 0.77 -14.90 -42.82
N THR A 338 0.54 -15.42 -44.00
CA THR A 338 1.29 -16.52 -44.60
C THR A 338 2.69 -16.05 -44.90
N GLU A 339 3.59 -16.19 -43.97
CA GLU A 339 5.03 -16.38 -44.23
C GLU A 339 5.67 -17.16 -43.06
N PRO A 340 6.41 -18.23 -43.34
CA PRO A 340 7.07 -19.02 -42.28
C PRO A 340 8.31 -18.28 -41.74
N PRO A 341 8.53 -18.29 -40.43
CA PRO A 341 9.67 -17.59 -39.82
C PRO A 341 10.98 -18.34 -40.11
N LYS A 342 11.96 -17.64 -40.67
CA LYS A 342 13.34 -18.08 -40.71
C LYS A 342 13.92 -18.20 -39.28
N PRO A 343 14.74 -19.22 -38.98
CA PRO A 343 15.24 -19.44 -37.61
C PRO A 343 16.29 -18.38 -37.24
N LYS A 344 15.98 -17.53 -36.29
CA LYS A 344 16.93 -16.65 -35.61
C LYS A 344 17.47 -17.34 -34.38
N LYS A 345 18.81 -17.31 -34.23
CA LYS A 345 19.60 -17.87 -33.13
C LYS A 345 19.08 -17.40 -31.77
N THR A 346 18.86 -18.35 -30.88
CA THR A 346 18.44 -18.23 -29.49
C THR A 346 19.43 -17.47 -28.65
N THR A 347 19.07 -16.25 -28.27
CA THR A 347 19.48 -15.67 -26.98
C THR A 347 18.32 -15.85 -26.02
N THR A 348 18.54 -16.57 -24.94
CA THR A 348 17.57 -16.85 -23.87
C THR A 348 17.08 -15.57 -23.23
N LYS A 349 15.97 -14.99 -23.75
CA LYS A 349 15.17 -14.04 -22.99
C LYS A 349 14.28 -14.85 -22.05
N LYS A 350 14.40 -14.59 -20.74
CA LYS A 350 13.42 -15.03 -19.75
C LYS A 350 12.04 -14.61 -20.26
N THR A 351 11.22 -15.55 -20.64
CA THR A 351 9.80 -15.35 -20.93
C THR A 351 9.15 -14.86 -19.65
N SER A 352 8.60 -13.66 -19.67
CA SER A 352 7.74 -13.14 -18.59
C SER A 352 6.56 -14.10 -18.45
N ASN A 353 6.48 -14.79 -17.32
CA ASN A 353 5.38 -15.67 -16.93
C ASN A 353 4.15 -14.88 -16.49
N VAL A 354 3.76 -13.83 -17.23
CA VAL A 354 2.53 -13.08 -16.93
C VAL A 354 1.36 -13.87 -17.55
N PRO A 355 0.32 -14.22 -16.77
CA PRO A 355 -0.88 -14.86 -17.29
C PRO A 355 -1.52 -14.00 -18.40
N PRO A 356 -2.25 -14.61 -19.34
CA PRO A 356 -3.03 -13.84 -20.30
C PRO A 356 -4.03 -12.94 -19.57
N PRO A 357 -4.26 -11.69 -20.04
CA PRO A 357 -5.16 -10.77 -19.39
C PRO A 357 -6.56 -11.37 -19.24
N GLN A 358 -7.24 -11.05 -18.15
CA GLN A 358 -8.64 -11.40 -17.95
C GLN A 358 -9.47 -10.76 -19.06
N GLU A 359 -10.32 -11.55 -19.68
CA GLU A 359 -11.01 -11.20 -20.92
C GLU A 359 -11.76 -9.86 -20.87
N ALA A 360 -11.80 -9.17 -22.01
CA ALA A 360 -12.67 -8.06 -22.37
C ALA A 360 -12.45 -6.69 -21.73
N HIS A 361 -11.57 -6.52 -20.74
CA HIS A 361 -11.31 -5.22 -20.16
C HIS A 361 -10.36 -4.36 -21.01
N GLU A 362 -10.57 -3.05 -20.99
CA GLU A 362 -9.65 -2.07 -21.54
C GLU A 362 -8.63 -1.63 -20.48
N ALA A 363 -7.55 -0.99 -20.93
CA ALA A 363 -6.66 -0.23 -20.06
C ALA A 363 -7.41 0.96 -19.45
N ILE A 364 -6.91 1.45 -18.31
CA ILE A 364 -7.47 2.62 -17.64
C ILE A 364 -7.19 3.87 -18.50
N ARG A 365 -8.25 4.55 -18.90
CA ARG A 365 -8.19 5.75 -19.76
C ARG A 365 -9.33 6.73 -19.45
N PRO A 366 -9.23 7.99 -19.87
CA PRO A 366 -10.35 8.91 -19.82
C PRO A 366 -11.46 8.43 -20.78
N THR A 367 -12.72 8.66 -20.41
CA THR A 367 -13.90 8.39 -21.28
C THR A 367 -14.04 9.42 -22.39
N LYS A 368 -13.57 10.66 -22.17
CA LYS A 368 -13.62 11.77 -23.12
C LYS A 368 -12.28 12.50 -23.17
N LEU A 369 -11.60 12.45 -24.30
CA LEU A 369 -10.29 13.12 -24.48
C LEU A 369 -10.34 14.63 -24.38
N ALA A 370 -11.46 15.25 -24.76
CA ALA A 370 -11.65 16.70 -24.65
C ALA A 370 -11.68 17.20 -23.19
N VAL A 371 -11.98 16.33 -22.24
CA VAL A 371 -12.00 16.66 -20.81
C VAL A 371 -10.59 16.49 -20.25
N LYS A 372 -9.78 17.54 -20.32
CA LYS A 372 -8.39 17.52 -19.78
C LYS A 372 -8.36 17.61 -18.23
N ASN A 373 -9.40 18.14 -17.61
CA ASN A 373 -9.53 18.29 -16.16
C ASN A 373 -10.93 17.92 -15.69
N VAL A 374 -11.04 17.29 -14.53
CA VAL A 374 -12.34 17.03 -13.89
C VAL A 374 -12.85 18.26 -13.15
N PRO A 375 -14.16 18.33 -12.82
CA PRO A 375 -14.79 19.48 -12.15
C PRO A 375 -14.13 19.88 -10.83
N ASP A 376 -14.36 21.14 -10.44
CA ASP A 376 -13.72 21.74 -9.26
C ASP A 376 -14.20 21.16 -7.92
N GLU A 377 -15.37 20.54 -7.88
CA GLU A 377 -15.92 19.86 -6.72
C GLU A 377 -15.15 18.60 -6.33
N MET A 378 -14.37 18.03 -7.26
CA MET A 378 -13.53 16.87 -6.97
C MET A 378 -12.31 17.22 -6.13
N SER A 379 -11.88 16.26 -5.30
CA SER A 379 -10.72 16.45 -4.44
C SER A 379 -9.43 16.67 -5.25
N THR A 380 -8.46 17.34 -4.63
CA THR A 380 -7.14 17.58 -5.26
C THR A 380 -6.44 16.29 -5.67
N ARG A 381 -6.67 15.17 -4.92
CA ARG A 381 -6.10 13.87 -5.25
C ARG A 381 -6.74 13.28 -6.51
N GLU A 382 -8.05 13.34 -6.61
CA GLU A 382 -8.79 12.88 -7.80
C GLU A 382 -8.40 13.68 -9.04
N LYS A 383 -8.29 15.02 -8.93
CA LYS A 383 -7.81 15.89 -10.03
C LYS A 383 -6.41 15.49 -10.53
N LYS A 384 -5.46 15.32 -9.62
CA LYS A 384 -4.10 14.92 -9.97
C LYS A 384 -4.04 13.52 -10.58
N LEU A 385 -4.82 12.58 -10.03
CA LEU A 385 -4.88 11.22 -10.53
C LEU A 385 -5.51 11.14 -11.91
N TYR A 386 -6.60 11.88 -12.14
CA TYR A 386 -7.23 11.99 -13.46
C TYR A 386 -6.26 12.55 -14.50
N LYS A 387 -5.56 13.63 -14.16
CA LYS A 387 -4.55 14.21 -15.03
C LYS A 387 -3.46 13.21 -15.40
N MET A 388 -2.97 12.42 -14.43
CA MET A 388 -2.00 11.34 -14.66
C MET A 388 -2.56 10.29 -15.63
N ILE A 389 -3.82 9.88 -15.47
CA ILE A 389 -4.49 8.91 -16.35
C ILE A 389 -4.62 9.49 -17.76
N TRP A 390 -5.05 10.73 -17.88
CA TRP A 390 -5.21 11.40 -19.17
C TRP A 390 -3.87 11.54 -19.90
N GLU A 391 -2.83 12.02 -19.20
CA GLU A 391 -1.48 12.16 -19.75
C GLU A 391 -0.93 10.82 -20.22
N ASN A 392 -1.01 9.76 -19.40
CA ASN A 392 -0.51 8.44 -19.79
C ASN A 392 -1.27 7.85 -20.99
N ALA A 393 -2.60 7.99 -21.03
CA ALA A 393 -3.40 7.51 -22.15
C ALA A 393 -2.98 8.19 -23.46
N MET A 394 -2.72 9.49 -23.45
CA MET A 394 -2.19 10.24 -24.59
C MET A 394 -0.77 9.80 -24.94
N GLU A 395 0.13 9.79 -23.96
CA GLU A 395 1.54 9.42 -24.13
C GLU A 395 1.69 8.02 -24.74
N SER A 396 0.90 7.04 -24.28
CA SER A 396 0.97 5.64 -24.77
C SER A 396 0.59 5.49 -26.27
N CYS A 397 -0.24 6.39 -26.76
CA CYS A 397 -0.69 6.41 -28.15
C CYS A 397 0.19 7.26 -29.08
N MET A 398 1.21 7.93 -28.53
CA MET A 398 2.09 8.80 -29.32
C MET A 398 3.38 8.12 -29.74
N ALA A 399 4.02 8.69 -30.77
CA ALA A 399 5.28 8.21 -31.33
C ALA A 399 6.42 8.23 -30.32
N PRO A 400 7.42 7.35 -30.43
CA PRO A 400 8.63 7.41 -29.63
C PRO A 400 9.34 8.76 -29.71
N ALA A 401 10.00 9.18 -28.64
CA ALA A 401 10.92 10.30 -28.68
C ALA A 401 12.23 9.87 -29.33
N GLU A 402 12.77 10.70 -30.24
CA GLU A 402 13.99 10.40 -30.98
C GLU A 402 15.15 11.25 -30.47
N TYR A 403 16.30 10.63 -30.33
CA TYR A 403 17.53 11.25 -29.88
C TYR A 403 18.69 10.85 -30.78
N PHE A 404 19.62 11.77 -30.99
CA PHE A 404 20.97 11.41 -31.41
C PHE A 404 21.81 11.14 -30.17
N SER A 405 22.46 10.00 -30.12
CA SER A 405 23.26 9.57 -28.97
C SER A 405 24.65 9.06 -29.42
N PHE A 406 25.65 9.34 -28.62
CA PHE A 406 26.98 8.71 -28.72
C PHE A 406 27.57 8.60 -27.31
N SER A 407 28.50 7.64 -27.19
CA SER A 407 29.27 7.45 -25.98
C SER A 407 30.67 8.02 -26.18
N SER A 408 31.08 8.95 -25.35
CA SER A 408 32.44 9.47 -25.26
C SER A 408 33.21 8.70 -24.21
N THR A 409 34.46 8.41 -24.50
CA THR A 409 35.37 7.76 -23.58
C THR A 409 36.71 8.52 -23.53
N ILE A 410 37.33 8.59 -22.37
CA ILE A 410 38.68 9.10 -22.15
C ILE A 410 39.48 7.96 -21.55
N SER A 411 40.48 7.51 -22.23
CA SER A 411 41.34 6.42 -21.78
C SER A 411 42.25 6.86 -20.63
N THR A 412 42.71 5.90 -19.87
CA THR A 412 43.84 6.01 -18.95
C THR A 412 44.99 5.16 -19.50
N ASP A 413 46.17 5.26 -18.91
CA ASP A 413 47.29 4.40 -19.28
C ASP A 413 47.20 2.98 -18.72
N ILE A 414 46.10 2.70 -17.97
CA ILE A 414 45.77 1.38 -17.43
C ILE A 414 44.76 0.71 -18.35
N ASP A 415 45.06 -0.46 -18.85
CA ASP A 415 44.18 -1.19 -19.76
C ASP A 415 42.83 -1.51 -19.11
N GLY A 416 41.76 -1.30 -19.87
CA GLY A 416 40.36 -1.54 -19.41
C GLY A 416 39.78 -0.48 -18.50
N ILE A 417 40.58 0.47 -17.97
CA ILE A 417 40.08 1.58 -17.12
C ILE A 417 39.93 2.83 -17.99
N LYS A 418 38.73 3.40 -17.99
CA LYS A 418 38.40 4.61 -18.77
C LYS A 418 37.29 5.41 -18.15
N TYR A 419 37.30 6.69 -18.42
CA TYR A 419 36.19 7.58 -18.11
C TYR A 419 35.16 7.53 -19.25
N THR A 420 33.88 7.54 -18.92
CA THR A 420 32.76 7.40 -19.89
C THR A 420 31.70 8.45 -19.67
N LEU A 421 31.11 8.94 -20.74
CA LEU A 421 29.96 9.84 -20.74
C LEU A 421 29.08 9.55 -21.95
N ASN A 422 27.80 9.27 -21.68
CA ASN A 422 26.77 9.15 -22.71
C ASN A 422 26.11 10.50 -22.96
N SER A 423 26.15 10.97 -24.18
CA SER A 423 25.59 12.26 -24.60
C SER A 423 24.40 12.03 -25.52
N GLU A 424 23.30 12.73 -25.26
CA GLU A 424 22.06 12.65 -26.05
C GLU A 424 21.58 14.04 -26.46
N LEU A 425 21.21 14.19 -27.72
CA LEU A 425 20.57 15.40 -28.27
C LEU A 425 19.16 15.05 -28.73
N LEU A 426 18.15 15.77 -28.26
CA LEU A 426 16.77 15.58 -28.65
C LEU A 426 16.57 16.01 -30.11
N ASP A 427 16.09 15.08 -30.95
CA ASP A 427 15.72 15.35 -32.36
C ASP A 427 14.20 15.54 -32.51
N PHE A 428 13.41 14.61 -31.89
CA PHE A 428 11.95 14.66 -31.95
C PHE A 428 11.34 14.32 -30.58
N LEU A 429 10.46 15.18 -30.09
CA LEU A 429 9.84 15.04 -28.77
C LEU A 429 8.97 13.77 -28.63
N GLY A 430 8.25 13.38 -29.70
CA GLY A 430 7.31 12.29 -29.64
C GLY A 430 6.33 12.44 -28.46
N TRP A 431 6.09 11.37 -27.74
CA TRP A 431 5.16 11.34 -26.58
C TRP A 431 5.51 12.35 -25.47
N LYS A 432 6.76 12.76 -25.37
CA LYS A 432 7.20 13.70 -24.33
C LYS A 432 6.60 15.10 -24.45
N ILE A 433 5.98 15.43 -25.60
CA ILE A 433 5.33 16.72 -25.82
C ILE A 433 4.18 16.96 -24.84
N ILE A 434 3.55 15.90 -24.31
CA ILE A 434 2.42 15.99 -23.38
C ILE A 434 2.81 16.66 -22.06
N LYS A 435 3.97 16.31 -21.49
CA LYS A 435 4.49 16.86 -20.23
C LYS A 435 5.57 17.90 -20.43
N ASN A 436 5.86 18.28 -21.70
CA ASN A 436 6.95 19.17 -21.99
C ASN A 436 6.69 20.58 -21.44
N LYS A 437 7.16 20.79 -20.23
CA LYS A 437 7.46 22.12 -19.72
C LYS A 437 8.83 22.45 -20.27
N GLU A 438 8.98 23.51 -21.04
CA GLU A 438 10.22 24.04 -21.58
C GLU A 438 11.42 23.73 -20.69
N THR A 439 12.21 22.73 -21.08
CA THR A 439 13.25 22.23 -20.19
C THR A 439 14.60 22.66 -20.73
N LYS A 440 15.41 23.16 -19.86
CA LYS A 440 16.87 23.30 -19.72
C LYS A 440 17.75 22.39 -20.65
N THR A 441 17.32 22.16 -21.87
CA THR A 441 18.03 21.41 -22.88
C THR A 441 19.28 22.15 -23.40
N ALA A 442 19.23 23.49 -23.36
CA ALA A 442 20.26 24.34 -23.96
C ALA A 442 21.71 24.11 -23.45
N ILE A 443 21.90 23.67 -22.20
CA ILE A 443 23.24 23.38 -21.66
C ILE A 443 23.74 22.03 -22.17
N LYS A 444 22.90 20.98 -22.09
CA LYS A 444 23.26 19.64 -22.57
C LYS A 444 23.46 19.59 -24.08
N ASP A 445 22.70 20.36 -24.82
CA ASP A 445 22.87 20.50 -26.28
C ASP A 445 24.21 21.15 -26.64
N LYS A 446 24.67 22.13 -25.84
CA LYS A 446 26.00 22.74 -26.00
C LYS A 446 27.13 21.77 -25.67
N GLU A 447 26.99 20.96 -24.63
CA GLU A 447 27.95 19.92 -24.26
C GLU A 447 28.02 18.83 -25.34
N TYR A 448 26.87 18.36 -25.82
CA TYR A 448 26.77 17.40 -26.91
C TYR A 448 27.54 17.88 -28.15
N ASN A 449 27.22 19.10 -28.63
CA ASN A 449 27.83 19.69 -29.82
C ASN A 449 29.33 19.92 -29.62
N TYR A 450 29.76 20.32 -28.44
CA TYR A 450 31.19 20.49 -28.11
C TYR A 450 31.95 19.15 -28.17
N LEU A 451 31.43 18.09 -27.52
CA LEU A 451 32.05 16.76 -27.54
C LEU A 451 32.08 16.14 -28.94
N LEU A 452 31.07 16.42 -29.75
CA LEU A 452 31.01 15.95 -31.13
C LEU A 452 32.13 16.57 -31.99
N GLN A 453 32.57 17.80 -31.73
CA GLN A 453 33.60 18.54 -32.46
C GLN A 453 35.03 18.12 -32.06
N LEU A 454 35.23 17.47 -30.93
CA LEU A 454 36.55 16.99 -30.50
C LEU A 454 37.07 15.92 -31.46
N ARG A 455 38.37 15.97 -31.75
CA ARG A 455 39.02 15.01 -32.65
C ARG A 455 39.24 13.66 -31.95
N GLN A 456 38.98 12.61 -32.64
CA GLN A 456 39.34 11.24 -32.22
C GLN A 456 40.87 11.14 -32.01
N GLY A 457 41.28 10.54 -30.89
CA GLY A 457 42.70 10.39 -30.54
C GLY A 457 43.33 11.67 -29.96
N GLN A 458 42.55 12.73 -29.73
CA GLN A 458 43.06 13.95 -29.10
C GLN A 458 43.38 13.69 -27.63
N ILE A 459 44.55 14.14 -27.18
CA ILE A 459 44.88 14.21 -25.74
C ILE A 459 44.08 15.35 -25.09
N ILE A 460 43.42 15.06 -23.98
CA ILE A 460 42.64 16.02 -23.25
C ILE A 460 43.07 16.02 -21.78
N ASN A 461 43.42 17.19 -21.29
CA ASN A 461 43.81 17.34 -19.90
C ASN A 461 42.57 17.35 -18.99
N TYR A 462 42.70 16.68 -17.85
CA TYR A 462 41.72 16.89 -16.78
C TYR A 462 41.93 18.26 -16.14
N LYS A 463 40.86 18.77 -15.55
CA LYS A 463 40.93 19.93 -14.64
C LYS A 463 40.92 19.44 -13.21
N LYS A 464 40.16 18.37 -12.96
CA LYS A 464 39.95 17.84 -11.62
C LYS A 464 39.47 16.42 -11.70
N ILE A 465 40.04 15.54 -10.89
CA ILE A 465 39.51 14.19 -10.67
C ILE A 465 39.10 14.04 -9.22
N THR A 466 37.86 13.61 -8.97
CA THR A 466 37.33 13.44 -7.62
C THR A 466 36.93 12.00 -7.38
N ALA A 467 37.32 11.44 -6.25
CA ALA A 467 36.91 10.14 -5.78
C ALA A 467 36.14 10.29 -4.46
N LYS A 468 34.88 10.01 -4.52
CA LYS A 468 33.98 10.16 -3.35
C LYS A 468 33.51 8.82 -2.84
N VAL A 469 33.50 8.67 -1.50
CA VAL A 469 32.95 7.48 -0.85
C VAL A 469 31.44 7.39 -1.15
N THR A 470 31.03 6.24 -1.67
CA THR A 470 29.63 5.82 -1.85
C THR A 470 29.44 4.44 -1.24
N LEU A 471 28.19 3.97 -1.19
CA LEU A 471 27.90 2.61 -0.73
C LEU A 471 27.50 1.72 -1.90
N LYS A 472 28.21 0.60 -2.05
CA LYS A 472 27.84 -0.50 -2.95
C LYS A 472 26.98 -1.52 -2.20
N ASN A 473 26.08 -2.21 -2.92
CA ASN A 473 25.17 -3.21 -2.37
C ASN A 473 24.22 -2.67 -1.30
N ASN A 474 23.94 -1.37 -1.31
CA ASN A 474 22.96 -0.77 -0.40
C ASN A 474 21.55 -1.18 -0.83
N LYS A 475 21.10 -2.39 -0.40
CA LYS A 475 19.73 -2.84 -0.61
C LYS A 475 18.79 -2.01 0.24
N MET A 476 17.67 -1.61 -0.34
CA MET A 476 16.67 -0.76 0.31
C MET A 476 15.41 -1.56 0.61
N HIS A 477 14.69 -1.16 1.65
CA HIS A 477 13.36 -1.67 1.94
C HIS A 477 12.38 -1.32 0.82
N TYR A 478 11.35 -2.13 0.66
CA TYR A 478 10.34 -1.89 -0.38
C TYR A 478 9.44 -0.71 -0.03
N THR A 479 9.02 0.00 -1.06
CA THR A 479 7.86 0.91 -0.99
C THR A 479 6.58 0.11 -1.27
N GLU A 480 5.41 0.70 -0.96
CA GLU A 480 4.11 0.11 -1.35
C GLU A 480 4.04 -0.10 -2.87
N ALA A 481 4.55 0.85 -3.67
CA ALA A 481 4.64 0.73 -5.13
C ALA A 481 5.47 -0.49 -5.57
N LYS A 482 6.64 -0.69 -4.95
CA LYS A 482 7.50 -1.84 -5.28
C LYS A 482 6.84 -3.16 -4.88
N LEU A 483 6.14 -3.20 -3.75
CA LEU A 483 5.42 -4.40 -3.33
C LEU A 483 4.25 -4.71 -4.30
N VAL A 484 3.48 -3.70 -4.76
CA VAL A 484 2.47 -3.90 -5.82
C VAL A 484 3.08 -4.53 -7.06
N GLN A 485 4.21 -4.00 -7.53
CA GLN A 485 4.93 -4.56 -8.68
C GLN A 485 5.33 -6.01 -8.46
N LEU A 486 5.92 -6.33 -7.29
CA LEU A 486 6.37 -7.69 -6.99
C LEU A 486 5.21 -8.68 -6.86
N LEU A 487 4.06 -8.24 -6.34
CA LEU A 487 2.83 -9.07 -6.31
C LEU A 487 2.38 -9.42 -7.73
N GLU A 488 2.36 -8.43 -8.63
CA GLU A 488 2.02 -8.66 -10.03
C GLU A 488 3.04 -9.57 -10.73
N ASP A 489 4.35 -9.29 -10.61
CA ASP A 489 5.44 -10.04 -11.24
C ASP A 489 5.44 -11.53 -10.81
N ASN A 490 5.05 -11.81 -9.56
CA ASN A 490 4.95 -13.17 -9.01
C ASN A 490 3.55 -13.80 -9.17
N GLY A 491 2.58 -13.09 -9.77
CA GLY A 491 1.21 -13.60 -9.95
C GLY A 491 0.42 -13.77 -8.65
N ILE A 492 0.80 -13.04 -7.58
CA ILE A 492 0.17 -13.11 -6.27
C ILE A 492 -0.98 -12.11 -6.19
N GLY A 493 -2.21 -12.60 -6.13
CA GLY A 493 -3.42 -11.76 -6.18
C GLY A 493 -3.78 -11.34 -7.59
N ARG A 494 -4.74 -10.44 -7.70
CA ARG A 494 -5.29 -9.90 -8.95
C ARG A 494 -5.61 -8.40 -8.78
N PRO A 495 -5.96 -7.66 -9.84
CA PRO A 495 -6.28 -6.23 -9.76
C PRO A 495 -7.19 -5.82 -8.61
N SER A 496 -8.15 -6.66 -8.26
CA SER A 496 -9.08 -6.42 -7.14
C SER A 496 -8.44 -6.52 -5.74
N THR A 497 -7.24 -7.11 -5.59
CA THR A 497 -6.67 -7.46 -4.29
C THR A 497 -5.36 -6.79 -3.94
N PHE A 498 -4.57 -6.28 -4.88
CA PHE A 498 -3.24 -5.74 -4.60
C PHE A 498 -3.23 -4.73 -3.43
N SER A 499 -4.10 -3.72 -3.49
CA SER A 499 -4.18 -2.69 -2.45
C SER A 499 -4.61 -3.25 -1.09
N THR A 500 -5.54 -4.21 -1.09
CA THR A 500 -6.06 -4.81 0.15
C THR A 500 -5.05 -5.73 0.82
N LEU A 501 -4.20 -6.41 0.05
CA LEU A 501 -3.12 -7.26 0.59
C LEU A 501 -2.09 -6.42 1.34
N ILE A 502 -1.67 -5.29 0.78
CA ILE A 502 -0.72 -4.37 1.40
C ILE A 502 -1.28 -3.76 2.68
N ASP A 503 -2.55 -3.37 2.67
CA ASP A 503 -3.23 -2.90 3.87
C ASP A 503 -3.31 -3.99 4.95
N LYS A 504 -3.67 -5.20 4.57
CA LYS A 504 -3.85 -6.32 5.52
C LYS A 504 -2.59 -6.65 6.31
N ILE A 505 -1.43 -6.72 5.66
CA ILE A 505 -0.16 -6.99 6.37
C ILE A 505 0.21 -5.86 7.34
N GLN A 506 -0.21 -4.62 7.05
CA GLN A 506 -0.03 -3.47 7.93
C GLN A 506 -1.07 -3.45 9.06
N GLU A 507 -2.36 -3.67 8.77
CA GLU A 507 -3.44 -3.76 9.77
C GLU A 507 -3.19 -4.85 10.81
N ARG A 508 -2.56 -5.96 10.41
CA ARG A 508 -2.17 -7.06 11.32
C ARG A 508 -0.93 -6.75 12.14
N GLY A 509 -0.25 -5.64 11.88
CA GLY A 509 0.98 -5.27 12.57
C GLY A 509 2.18 -6.12 12.18
N TYR A 510 2.12 -6.85 11.06
CA TYR A 510 3.26 -7.63 10.56
C TYR A 510 4.28 -6.75 9.86
N VAL A 511 3.83 -5.69 9.23
CA VAL A 511 4.63 -4.70 8.52
C VAL A 511 4.16 -3.30 8.95
N LYS A 512 5.08 -2.37 9.05
CA LYS A 512 4.79 -0.96 9.32
C LYS A 512 5.42 -0.09 8.25
N LYS A 513 4.70 0.92 7.80
CA LYS A 513 5.28 1.98 6.98
C LYS A 513 6.04 2.95 7.88
N ASP A 514 7.36 3.05 7.69
CA ASP A 514 8.22 3.85 8.56
C ASP A 514 9.34 4.54 7.77
N ASP A 515 9.96 5.52 8.41
CA ASP A 515 11.18 6.17 7.94
C ASP A 515 12.38 5.55 8.67
N ILE A 516 13.40 5.18 7.92
CA ILE A 516 14.61 4.56 8.47
C ILE A 516 15.71 5.63 8.51
N PRO A 517 16.26 5.92 9.69
CA PRO A 517 17.35 6.86 9.79
C PRO A 517 18.61 6.32 9.12
N GLY A 518 19.33 7.19 8.44
CA GLY A 518 20.64 6.84 7.89
C GLY A 518 21.70 6.64 8.98
N LYS A 519 22.77 6.00 8.57
CA LYS A 519 23.95 5.83 9.42
C LYS A 519 24.99 6.90 9.06
N GLN A 520 25.52 7.58 10.06
CA GLN A 520 26.63 8.50 9.88
C GLN A 520 27.91 7.70 9.62
N VAL A 521 28.54 7.95 8.48
CA VAL A 521 29.75 7.24 8.04
C VAL A 521 30.86 8.24 7.83
N ALA A 522 31.97 8.02 8.50
CA ALA A 522 33.20 8.77 8.23
C ALA A 522 33.71 8.42 6.82
N CYS A 523 33.92 9.44 6.02
CA CYS A 523 34.33 9.36 4.63
C CYS A 523 35.61 10.14 4.45
N LYS A 524 36.56 9.57 3.74
CA LYS A 524 37.77 10.22 3.29
C LYS A 524 37.71 10.33 1.76
N ASP A 525 37.44 11.51 1.25
CA ASP A 525 37.38 11.76 -0.18
C ASP A 525 38.75 12.24 -0.71
N PHE A 526 38.97 11.96 -1.95
CA PHE A 526 40.21 12.36 -2.64
C PHE A 526 39.89 13.26 -3.83
N GLU A 527 40.73 14.26 -4.00
CA GLU A 527 40.61 15.22 -5.07
C GLU A 527 42.00 15.51 -5.64
N LEU A 528 42.17 15.21 -6.93
CA LEU A 528 43.36 15.56 -7.71
C LEU A 528 43.05 16.82 -8.53
N ASP A 529 43.70 17.93 -8.21
CA ASP A 529 43.61 19.23 -8.90
C ASP A 529 44.98 19.61 -9.40
N ASP A 530 45.14 19.79 -10.71
CA ASP A 530 46.41 19.79 -11.41
C ASP A 530 47.25 18.55 -10.94
N ASP A 531 48.44 18.74 -10.37
CA ASP A 531 49.31 17.65 -9.88
C ASP A 531 49.21 17.45 -8.35
N SER A 532 48.27 18.09 -7.71
CA SER A 532 48.09 18.07 -6.24
C SER A 532 46.96 17.16 -5.82
N LEU A 533 47.28 16.08 -5.10
CA LEU A 533 46.32 15.20 -4.48
C LEU A 533 45.97 15.75 -3.07
N THR A 534 44.69 16.04 -2.83
CA THR A 534 44.18 16.49 -1.56
C THR A 534 43.19 15.49 -0.95
N GLU A 535 43.30 15.27 0.34
CA GLU A 535 42.42 14.42 1.11
C GLU A 535 41.43 15.27 1.93
N THR A 536 40.16 14.91 1.88
CA THR A 536 39.10 15.62 2.65
C THR A 536 38.34 14.63 3.50
N ASN A 537 38.38 14.84 4.82
CA ASN A 537 37.59 14.07 5.77
C ASN A 537 36.21 14.68 5.94
N ALA A 538 35.15 13.90 5.71
CA ALA A 538 33.75 14.30 5.89
C ALA A 538 32.96 13.21 6.57
N THR A 539 31.91 13.59 7.29
CA THR A 539 30.93 12.62 7.78
C THR A 539 29.65 12.77 6.96
N ARG A 540 29.18 11.69 6.36
CA ARG A 540 27.97 11.68 5.55
C ARG A 540 26.97 10.64 6.05
N GLU A 541 25.70 10.98 5.92
CA GLU A 541 24.61 10.08 6.22
C GLU A 541 24.28 9.22 5.00
N PHE A 542 24.30 7.90 5.18
CA PHE A 542 23.92 6.94 4.15
C PHE A 542 22.79 6.04 4.62
N GLY A 543 22.00 5.57 3.66
CA GLY A 543 20.94 4.59 3.91
C GLY A 543 19.70 5.18 4.59
N ALA A 544 19.55 6.51 4.62
CA ALA A 544 18.29 7.12 5.04
C ALA A 544 17.18 6.77 4.03
N GLU A 545 16.06 6.25 4.54
CA GLU A 545 14.94 5.83 3.72
C GLU A 545 13.64 6.43 4.24
N LYS A 546 12.73 6.80 3.33
CA LYS A 546 11.43 7.38 3.69
C LYS A 546 10.28 6.52 3.17
N ASN A 547 9.21 6.43 3.99
CA ASN A 547 7.97 5.74 3.62
C ASN A 547 8.17 4.28 3.19
N LYS A 548 8.97 3.51 3.91
CA LYS A 548 9.31 2.13 3.59
C LYS A 548 8.49 1.12 4.39
N LEU A 549 8.26 -0.03 3.79
CA LEU A 549 7.61 -1.17 4.43
C LEU A 549 8.66 -1.93 5.24
N VAL A 550 8.62 -1.77 6.56
CA VAL A 550 9.54 -2.41 7.50
C VAL A 550 8.81 -3.55 8.20
N ILE A 551 9.35 -4.75 8.10
CA ILE A 551 8.79 -5.90 8.79
C ILE A 551 8.93 -5.72 10.30
N GLN A 552 7.89 -6.10 11.05
CA GLN A 552 7.88 -6.01 12.49
C GLN A 552 8.29 -7.36 13.11
N PRO A 553 8.77 -7.41 14.36
CA PRO A 553 9.15 -8.65 15.03
C PRO A 553 8.05 -9.71 14.98
N LEU A 554 6.79 -9.30 15.12
CA LEU A 554 5.64 -10.19 14.99
C LEU A 554 5.52 -10.79 13.57
N GLY A 555 5.80 -10.00 12.54
CA GLY A 555 5.81 -10.45 11.15
C GLY A 555 6.91 -11.47 10.87
N ILE A 556 8.10 -11.27 11.42
CA ILE A 556 9.24 -12.19 11.31
C ILE A 556 8.85 -13.56 11.88
N ILE A 557 8.37 -13.59 13.11
CA ILE A 557 8.01 -14.82 13.81
C ILE A 557 6.89 -15.59 13.10
N VAL A 558 5.87 -14.86 12.63
CA VAL A 558 4.79 -15.46 11.85
C VAL A 558 5.35 -16.09 10.56
N MET A 559 6.27 -15.41 9.88
CA MET A 559 6.88 -15.95 8.65
C MET A 559 7.79 -17.13 8.91
N GLU A 560 8.61 -17.12 9.96
CA GLU A 560 9.47 -18.23 10.33
C GLU A 560 8.64 -19.49 10.66
N PHE A 561 7.55 -19.32 11.44
CA PHE A 561 6.62 -20.41 11.73
C PHE A 561 5.97 -20.96 10.46
N LEU A 562 5.49 -20.08 9.57
CA LEU A 562 4.80 -20.49 8.35
C LEU A 562 5.78 -21.11 7.33
N ASN A 563 7.00 -20.58 7.20
CA ASN A 563 8.02 -21.18 6.35
C ASN A 563 8.45 -22.58 6.84
N LYS A 564 8.56 -22.76 8.17
CA LYS A 564 8.92 -24.07 8.75
C LYS A 564 7.84 -25.12 8.51
N ASN A 565 6.56 -24.77 8.65
CA ASN A 565 5.48 -25.76 8.77
C ASN A 565 4.53 -25.78 7.54
N PHE A 566 4.49 -24.72 6.73
CA PHE A 566 3.56 -24.54 5.62
C PHE A 566 4.27 -23.98 4.37
N GLU A 567 5.57 -24.23 4.19
CA GLU A 567 6.38 -23.66 3.12
C GLU A 567 5.78 -23.91 1.73
N GLU A 568 5.33 -25.16 1.46
CA GLU A 568 4.75 -25.54 0.18
C GLU A 568 3.50 -24.71 -0.17
N MET A 569 2.64 -24.44 0.85
CA MET A 569 1.38 -23.70 0.67
C MET A 569 1.55 -22.20 0.45
N PHE A 570 2.66 -21.62 0.95
CA PHE A 570 2.90 -20.18 0.89
C PHE A 570 4.10 -19.81 0.01
N ASN A 571 4.54 -20.72 -0.86
CA ASN A 571 5.46 -20.36 -1.92
C ASN A 571 4.75 -19.58 -3.05
N TYR A 572 5.52 -18.86 -3.85
CA TYR A 572 4.97 -17.99 -4.88
C TYR A 572 4.29 -18.77 -6.01
N ASP A 573 4.90 -19.87 -6.44
CA ASP A 573 4.37 -20.70 -7.52
C ASP A 573 3.04 -21.36 -7.14
N TYR A 574 2.90 -21.85 -5.90
CA TYR A 574 1.64 -22.40 -5.41
C TYR A 574 0.51 -21.37 -5.46
N THR A 575 0.78 -20.15 -4.96
CA THR A 575 -0.19 -19.07 -4.95
C THR A 575 -0.57 -18.65 -6.37
N LYS A 576 0.42 -18.53 -7.26
CA LYS A 576 0.23 -18.23 -8.68
C LYS A 576 -0.63 -19.29 -9.37
N ASN A 577 -0.28 -20.57 -9.20
CA ASN A 577 -1.01 -21.68 -9.78
C ASN A 577 -2.48 -21.71 -9.32
N MET A 578 -2.73 -21.40 -8.04
CA MET A 578 -4.08 -21.27 -7.50
C MET A 578 -4.88 -20.14 -8.14
N GLU A 579 -4.25 -18.97 -8.34
CA GLU A 579 -4.88 -17.85 -9.05
C GLU A 579 -5.14 -18.17 -10.53
N ASP A 580 -4.21 -18.85 -11.19
CA ASP A 580 -4.36 -19.30 -12.57
C ASP A 580 -5.47 -20.36 -12.70
N ASP A 581 -5.63 -21.22 -11.71
CA ASP A 581 -6.74 -22.19 -11.66
C ASP A 581 -8.10 -21.51 -11.43
N LEU A 582 -8.15 -20.45 -10.60
CA LEU A 582 -9.35 -19.62 -10.49
C LEU A 582 -9.71 -18.94 -11.81
N ASP A 583 -8.72 -18.53 -12.60
CA ASP A 583 -8.94 -18.00 -13.95
C ASP A 583 -9.43 -19.08 -14.90
N LYS A 584 -8.92 -20.31 -14.83
CA LYS A 584 -9.46 -21.46 -15.60
C LYS A 584 -10.90 -21.78 -15.23
N ILE A 585 -11.27 -21.72 -13.95
CA ILE A 585 -12.65 -21.91 -13.48
C ILE A 585 -13.55 -20.84 -14.10
N SER A 586 -13.13 -19.57 -14.15
CA SER A 586 -13.91 -18.50 -14.75
C SER A 586 -14.12 -18.64 -16.25
N ARG A 587 -13.27 -19.40 -16.94
CA ARG A 587 -13.45 -19.78 -18.35
C ARG A 587 -14.22 -21.10 -18.52
N GLY A 588 -14.48 -21.84 -17.44
CA GLY A 588 -15.15 -23.14 -17.45
C GLY A 588 -14.24 -24.33 -17.79
N GLU A 589 -12.93 -24.13 -17.72
CA GLU A 589 -11.91 -25.15 -18.04
C GLU A 589 -11.61 -26.09 -16.87
N LYS A 590 -11.98 -25.68 -15.63
CA LYS A 590 -11.75 -26.43 -14.39
C LYS A 590 -12.98 -26.40 -13.49
N VAL A 591 -13.20 -27.50 -12.76
CA VAL A 591 -14.28 -27.62 -11.77
C VAL A 591 -13.83 -26.99 -10.45
N TRP A 592 -14.63 -26.07 -9.91
CA TRP A 592 -14.26 -25.22 -8.79
C TRP A 592 -14.03 -25.96 -7.46
N TYR A 593 -14.90 -26.90 -7.10
CA TYR A 593 -14.81 -27.62 -5.82
C TYR A 593 -13.60 -28.58 -5.76
N LYS A 594 -13.08 -29.08 -6.89
CA LYS A 594 -11.87 -29.89 -6.92
C LYS A 594 -10.64 -29.11 -6.45
N LEU A 595 -10.54 -27.82 -6.81
CA LEU A 595 -9.49 -26.95 -6.33
C LEU A 595 -9.57 -26.77 -4.80
N CYS A 596 -10.78 -26.67 -4.25
CA CYS A 596 -11.02 -26.57 -2.81
C CYS A 596 -10.67 -27.89 -2.09
N GLU A 597 -10.99 -29.03 -2.69
CA GLU A 597 -10.65 -30.37 -2.17
C GLU A 597 -9.13 -30.56 -2.08
N ASP A 598 -8.40 -30.22 -3.14
CA ASP A 598 -6.95 -30.34 -3.19
C ASP A 598 -6.30 -29.43 -2.11
N CYS A 599 -6.77 -28.17 -2.00
CA CYS A 599 -6.30 -27.25 -0.96
C CYS A 599 -6.54 -27.80 0.46
N LEU A 600 -7.72 -28.36 0.75
CA LEU A 600 -8.02 -28.92 2.07
C LEU A 600 -7.14 -30.13 2.40
N LYS A 601 -6.86 -31.01 1.43
CA LYS A 601 -5.95 -32.15 1.61
C LYS A 601 -4.54 -31.67 2.00
N GLU A 602 -4.03 -30.64 1.34
CA GLU A 602 -2.71 -30.08 1.65
C GLU A 602 -2.67 -29.42 3.04
N ILE A 603 -3.72 -28.66 3.39
CA ILE A 603 -3.84 -28.09 4.73
C ILE A 603 -3.78 -29.18 5.80
N ASN A 604 -4.58 -30.25 5.64
CA ASN A 604 -4.64 -31.35 6.59
C ASN A 604 -3.27 -32.02 6.74
N LYS A 605 -2.59 -32.32 5.63
CA LYS A 605 -1.22 -32.88 5.61
C LYS A 605 -0.23 -32.01 6.40
N CYS A 606 -0.31 -30.68 6.28
CA CYS A 606 0.56 -29.77 7.03
C CYS A 606 0.17 -29.72 8.51
N CYS A 607 -1.12 -29.70 8.82
CA CYS A 607 -1.62 -29.63 10.21
C CYS A 607 -1.35 -30.91 11.00
N GLU A 608 -1.40 -32.10 10.37
CA GLU A 608 -1.07 -33.36 10.99
C GLU A 608 0.35 -33.41 11.55
N LYS A 609 1.31 -32.79 10.83
CA LYS A 609 2.70 -32.70 11.30
C LYS A 609 2.85 -31.87 12.59
N LEU A 610 1.87 -31.04 12.91
CA LEU A 610 1.89 -30.13 14.05
C LEU A 610 1.21 -30.68 15.31
N VAL A 611 0.64 -31.90 15.27
CA VAL A 611 -0.08 -32.49 16.41
C VAL A 611 0.85 -32.69 17.60
N ASP A 612 2.09 -33.08 17.37
CA ASP A 612 3.10 -33.37 18.39
C ASP A 612 4.03 -32.20 18.73
N GLU A 613 3.92 -31.05 18.06
CA GLU A 613 4.76 -29.90 18.36
C GLU A 613 4.30 -29.18 19.64
N LYS A 614 5.28 -28.82 20.49
CA LYS A 614 5.08 -28.00 21.69
C LYS A 614 5.11 -26.52 21.32
N LYS A 615 4.48 -25.68 22.16
CA LYS A 615 4.61 -24.21 22.03
C LYS A 615 6.07 -23.80 21.91
N CYS A 616 6.32 -22.82 21.07
CA CYS A 616 7.64 -22.22 20.90
C CYS A 616 8.02 -21.41 22.16
N GLU A 617 8.44 -22.12 23.22
CA GLU A 617 9.09 -21.54 24.39
C GLU A 617 10.55 -21.97 24.34
N ILE A 618 11.48 -21.04 24.12
CA ILE A 618 12.92 -21.33 24.14
C ILE A 618 13.38 -21.17 25.57
N LYS A 619 13.82 -22.28 26.17
CA LYS A 619 14.35 -22.28 27.53
C LYS A 619 15.73 -21.59 27.52
N ILE A 620 15.87 -20.52 28.29
CA ILE A 620 17.15 -19.84 28.53
C ILE A 620 17.85 -20.46 29.72
N ASP A 621 17.12 -20.58 30.83
CA ASP A 621 17.54 -21.27 32.05
C ASP A 621 16.31 -21.85 32.80
N ASP A 622 16.48 -22.37 34.00
CA ASP A 622 15.39 -23.06 34.74
C ASP A 622 14.21 -22.12 35.10
N LYS A 623 14.42 -20.81 35.10
CA LYS A 623 13.41 -19.81 35.49
C LYS A 623 13.05 -18.86 34.35
N HIS A 624 13.82 -18.82 33.29
CA HIS A 624 13.65 -17.87 32.19
C HIS A 624 13.37 -18.58 30.87
N PHE A 625 12.32 -18.14 30.19
CA PHE A 625 11.88 -18.66 28.90
C PHE A 625 11.67 -17.50 27.95
N TYR A 626 12.28 -17.56 26.77
CA TYR A 626 11.96 -16.64 25.70
C TYR A 626 10.62 -17.06 25.10
N ILE A 627 9.69 -16.13 25.13
CA ILE A 627 8.35 -16.35 24.57
C ILE A 627 7.91 -15.11 23.80
N ILE A 628 6.88 -15.25 23.01
CA ILE A 628 6.27 -14.15 22.30
C ILE A 628 5.02 -13.71 23.04
N GLY A 629 5.11 -12.51 23.62
CA GLY A 629 4.02 -11.86 24.34
C GLY A 629 3.13 -11.02 23.41
N LYS A 630 2.15 -10.36 24.02
CA LYS A 630 1.16 -9.47 23.36
C LYS A 630 1.79 -8.37 22.50
N HIS A 631 2.95 -7.87 22.88
CA HIS A 631 3.62 -6.72 22.26
C HIS A 631 4.97 -7.07 21.61
N GLY A 632 5.24 -8.36 21.38
CA GLY A 632 6.50 -8.86 20.81
C GLY A 632 7.25 -9.82 21.72
N PRO A 633 8.53 -10.09 21.42
CA PRO A 633 9.38 -10.99 22.21
C PRO A 633 9.55 -10.51 23.64
N VAL A 634 9.45 -11.41 24.60
CA VAL A 634 9.67 -11.16 26.04
C VAL A 634 10.32 -12.37 26.69
N ILE A 635 11.06 -12.15 27.76
CA ILE A 635 11.54 -13.25 28.63
C ILE A 635 10.53 -13.42 29.75
N LYS A 636 9.89 -14.57 29.77
CA LYS A 636 9.02 -15.01 30.87
C LYS A 636 9.89 -15.51 32.01
N LYS A 637 9.81 -14.85 33.15
CA LYS A 637 10.47 -15.27 34.41
C LYS A 637 9.44 -15.90 35.33
N ILE A 638 9.74 -17.09 35.81
CA ILE A 638 8.92 -17.84 36.79
C ILE A 638 9.64 -17.78 38.13
N ASP A 639 9.05 -17.06 39.10
CA ASP A 639 9.60 -17.01 40.45
C ASP A 639 9.06 -18.17 41.29
N ASP A 640 9.93 -18.82 42.06
CA ASP A 640 9.56 -19.90 42.99
C ASP A 640 8.66 -19.34 44.10
N VAL A 641 7.52 -19.95 44.32
CA VAL A 641 6.61 -19.57 45.39
C VAL A 641 6.61 -20.69 46.43
N GLU A 642 6.84 -20.33 47.71
CA GLU A 642 6.57 -21.18 48.85
C GLU A 642 5.16 -21.75 48.78
N SER A 643 5.06 -23.03 49.12
CA SER A 643 3.90 -23.92 49.00
C SER A 643 2.52 -23.22 49.23
N GLY A 644 1.69 -23.15 48.16
CA GLY A 644 0.26 -22.83 48.26
C GLY A 644 -0.27 -21.63 47.48
N LYS A 645 0.55 -20.86 46.74
CA LYS A 645 0.08 -19.70 45.90
C LYS A 645 0.45 -19.93 44.43
N LYS A 646 -0.36 -19.41 43.52
CA LYS A 646 -0.09 -19.42 42.07
C LYS A 646 1.28 -18.83 41.78
N ASN A 647 2.07 -19.49 40.92
CA ASN A 647 3.37 -19.04 40.44
C ASN A 647 3.32 -17.57 39.99
N ASN A 648 4.21 -16.75 40.54
CA ASN A 648 4.32 -15.37 40.13
C ASN A 648 5.14 -15.32 38.83
N VAL A 649 4.51 -14.84 37.74
CA VAL A 649 5.14 -14.78 36.42
C VAL A 649 5.38 -13.32 36.09
N SER A 650 6.62 -12.95 35.85
CA SER A 650 7.02 -11.63 35.38
C SER A 650 7.58 -11.70 33.95
N PHE A 651 7.55 -10.57 33.23
CA PHE A 651 8.02 -10.49 31.86
C PHE A 651 9.07 -9.39 31.72
N LEU A 652 10.23 -9.75 31.17
CA LEU A 652 11.35 -8.84 30.93
C LEU A 652 11.43 -8.50 29.43
N PRO A 653 11.76 -7.23 29.08
CA PRO A 653 11.91 -6.82 27.69
C PRO A 653 13.16 -7.44 27.06
N VAL A 654 13.08 -7.78 25.80
CA VAL A 654 14.15 -8.40 25.00
C VAL A 654 14.85 -7.35 24.14
N LYS A 655 16.18 -7.45 23.98
CA LYS A 655 16.96 -6.62 23.04
C LYS A 655 16.48 -6.86 21.60
N GLU A 656 16.47 -5.79 20.81
CA GLU A 656 16.18 -5.89 19.38
C GLU A 656 17.40 -6.48 18.63
N GLY A 657 17.14 -7.22 17.52
CA GLY A 657 18.21 -7.73 16.66
C GLY A 657 18.89 -9.01 17.14
N LEU A 658 18.24 -9.82 17.97
CA LEU A 658 18.78 -11.14 18.38
C LEU A 658 18.76 -12.13 17.20
N ASP A 659 19.85 -12.87 17.05
CA ASP A 659 19.94 -14.01 16.15
C ASP A 659 19.19 -15.21 16.76
N MET A 660 18.06 -15.58 16.16
CA MET A 660 17.19 -16.65 16.66
C MET A 660 17.90 -18.01 16.64
N LYS A 661 18.80 -18.28 15.69
CA LYS A 661 19.57 -19.53 15.64
C LYS A 661 20.49 -19.67 16.83
N LYS A 662 21.18 -18.60 17.19
CA LYS A 662 22.05 -18.57 18.40
C LYS A 662 21.25 -18.69 19.68
N LEU A 663 20.02 -18.11 19.70
CA LEU A 663 19.10 -18.25 20.83
C LEU A 663 18.63 -19.69 21.01
N GLU A 664 18.25 -20.37 19.91
CA GLU A 664 17.88 -21.78 19.93
C GLU A 664 19.05 -22.71 20.33
N GLN A 665 20.27 -22.35 19.97
CA GLN A 665 21.49 -23.07 20.32
C GLN A 665 21.96 -22.79 21.76
N GLY A 666 21.30 -21.85 22.47
CA GLY A 666 21.65 -21.48 23.84
C GLY A 666 22.96 -20.69 23.97
N GLU A 667 23.40 -20.02 22.91
CA GLU A 667 24.64 -19.24 22.89
C GLU A 667 24.55 -17.91 23.65
N TYR A 668 23.32 -17.43 23.94
CA TYR A 668 23.12 -16.18 24.68
C TYR A 668 22.98 -16.42 26.18
N LYS A 669 23.65 -15.59 26.98
CA LYS A 669 23.39 -15.46 28.40
C LYS A 669 22.17 -14.58 28.64
N LEU A 670 21.50 -14.73 29.77
CA LEU A 670 20.29 -13.93 30.10
C LEU A 670 20.54 -12.42 30.00
N GLU A 671 21.72 -11.95 30.42
CA GLU A 671 22.13 -10.54 30.39
C GLU A 671 22.27 -9.99 28.96
N ASP A 672 22.60 -10.85 28.00
CA ASP A 672 22.70 -10.49 26.58
C ASP A 672 21.34 -10.33 25.94
N LEU A 673 20.32 -10.96 26.49
CA LEU A 673 18.95 -10.99 25.97
C LEU A 673 18.07 -9.86 26.49
N ILE A 674 18.32 -9.39 27.75
CA ILE A 674 17.48 -8.36 28.36
C ILE A 674 17.82 -7.00 27.77
N ALA A 675 16.81 -6.30 27.26
CA ALA A 675 16.97 -4.92 26.83
C ALA A 675 17.28 -4.03 28.05
N PRO A 676 18.28 -3.12 27.97
CA PRO A 676 18.47 -2.11 29.00
C PRO A 676 17.18 -1.30 29.14
N ALA A 677 16.82 -0.93 30.36
CA ALA A 677 15.64 -0.10 30.62
C ALA A 677 15.73 1.14 29.71
N LYS A 678 14.68 1.36 28.89
CA LYS A 678 14.69 2.47 27.92
C LYS A 678 15.05 3.75 28.63
N GLN A 679 16.11 4.42 28.22
CA GLN A 679 16.45 5.76 28.65
C GLN A 679 15.22 6.64 28.49
N GLY A 680 14.63 7.14 29.56
CA GLY A 680 13.42 7.96 29.54
C GLY A 680 12.31 7.49 30.48
N GLN A 681 12.55 6.48 31.32
CA GLN A 681 11.64 6.21 32.44
C GLN A 681 12.42 6.16 33.74
N ILE A 682 11.93 6.86 34.78
CA ILE A 682 12.46 6.87 36.12
C ILE A 682 11.55 6.05 37.04
N HIS A 683 12.11 5.09 37.76
CA HIS A 683 11.37 4.35 38.77
C HIS A 683 11.28 5.25 40.02
N LEU A 684 10.10 5.74 40.34
CA LEU A 684 9.87 6.66 41.47
C LEU A 684 9.63 5.93 42.81
N GLY A 685 9.19 4.66 42.77
CA GLY A 685 8.84 3.89 43.96
C GLY A 685 7.66 2.96 43.67
N THR A 686 6.83 2.69 44.67
CA THR A 686 5.64 1.84 44.59
C THR A 686 4.38 2.64 44.92
N TYR A 687 3.28 2.35 44.16
CA TYR A 687 1.97 2.88 44.46
C TYR A 687 0.91 1.77 44.32
N LYS A 688 0.11 1.55 45.37
CA LYS A 688 -0.88 0.44 45.45
C LYS A 688 -0.24 -0.94 45.20
N ALA A 689 0.93 -1.18 45.78
CA ALA A 689 1.75 -2.41 45.62
C ALA A 689 2.27 -2.68 44.20
N GLU A 690 2.20 -1.70 43.29
CA GLU A 690 2.71 -1.78 41.91
C GLU A 690 3.86 -0.80 41.71
N PRO A 691 4.89 -1.12 40.93
CA PRO A 691 6.00 -0.21 40.65
C PRO A 691 5.52 0.99 39.84
N LEU A 692 5.89 2.20 40.29
CA LEU A 692 5.50 3.47 39.69
C LEU A 692 6.64 4.01 38.83
N PHE A 693 6.40 4.19 37.55
CA PHE A 693 7.36 4.70 36.57
C PHE A 693 6.93 6.04 36.01
N LEU A 694 7.85 7.03 36.09
CA LEU A 694 7.71 8.30 35.39
C LEU A 694 8.25 8.18 33.98
N LYS A 695 7.49 8.66 33.02
CA LYS A 695 7.78 8.60 31.58
C LYS A 695 7.51 9.94 30.90
N LYS A 696 8.22 10.21 29.81
CA LYS A 696 7.97 11.38 28.95
C LYS A 696 7.36 10.93 27.62
N GLY A 697 6.18 11.44 27.31
CA GLY A 697 5.47 11.17 26.08
C GLY A 697 5.30 12.40 25.19
N LYS A 698 4.65 12.23 24.05
CA LYS A 698 4.35 13.31 23.09
C LYS A 698 3.61 14.51 23.71
N TYR A 699 2.86 14.28 24.79
CA TYR A 699 2.02 15.28 25.46
C TYR A 699 2.55 15.67 26.85
N GLY A 700 3.84 15.41 27.15
CA GLY A 700 4.45 15.74 28.42
C GLY A 700 4.74 14.54 29.33
N LEU A 701 4.99 14.82 30.63
CA LEU A 701 5.27 13.80 31.64
C LEU A 701 4.01 13.02 32.01
N TYR A 702 4.14 11.71 32.23
CA TYR A 702 3.10 10.85 32.75
C TYR A 702 3.67 9.72 33.59
N VAL A 703 2.89 9.18 34.52
CA VAL A 703 3.28 8.00 35.30
C VAL A 703 2.46 6.78 34.93
N THR A 704 3.09 5.60 35.09
CA THR A 704 2.45 4.30 34.89
C THR A 704 2.68 3.40 36.09
N TRP A 705 1.63 2.65 36.50
CA TRP A 705 1.69 1.60 37.52
C TRP A 705 0.72 0.47 37.14
N GLY A 706 1.20 -0.75 37.13
CA GLY A 706 0.45 -1.89 36.63
C GLY A 706 -0.09 -1.62 35.20
N GLN A 707 -1.40 -1.70 35.03
CA GLN A 707 -2.08 -1.36 33.76
C GLN A 707 -2.59 0.10 33.72
N ASN A 708 -2.31 0.89 34.73
CA ASN A 708 -2.82 2.26 34.85
C ASN A 708 -1.78 3.27 34.38
N SER A 709 -2.27 4.41 33.90
CA SER A 709 -1.43 5.55 33.56
C SER A 709 -2.11 6.86 33.91
N LYS A 710 -1.33 7.87 34.30
CA LYS A 710 -1.83 9.21 34.61
C LYS A 710 -0.91 10.27 34.03
N SER A 711 -1.51 11.22 33.31
CA SER A 711 -0.77 12.39 32.81
C SER A 711 -0.40 13.34 33.98
N LEU A 712 0.79 13.87 33.91
CA LEU A 712 1.33 14.87 34.81
C LEU A 712 1.50 16.22 34.12
N SER A 713 0.52 16.60 33.31
CA SER A 713 0.52 17.86 32.55
C SER A 713 0.65 19.12 33.44
N CYS A 714 0.32 19.01 34.75
CA CYS A 714 0.50 20.05 35.72
C CYS A 714 2.00 20.41 35.97
N PHE A 715 2.94 19.53 35.67
CA PHE A 715 4.37 19.80 35.79
C PHE A 715 4.97 20.55 34.59
N GLY A 716 4.20 20.76 33.52
CA GLY A 716 4.66 21.51 32.35
C GLY A 716 5.95 20.92 31.75
N ASN A 717 6.96 21.77 31.59
CA ASN A 717 8.30 21.39 31.08
C ASN A 717 9.32 21.01 32.16
N ARG A 718 8.90 20.65 33.38
CA ARG A 718 9.79 20.25 34.45
C ARG A 718 10.68 19.07 34.03
N PRO A 719 12.00 19.09 34.20
CA PRO A 719 12.87 17.95 33.92
C PRO A 719 12.47 16.72 34.74
N MET A 720 12.59 15.52 34.11
CA MET A 720 12.17 14.26 34.76
C MET A 720 12.94 13.99 36.06
N GLU A 721 14.20 14.39 36.12
CA GLU A 721 15.10 14.20 37.26
C GLU A 721 14.66 14.99 38.52
N ASN A 722 13.86 16.03 38.31
CA ASN A 722 13.38 16.91 39.38
C ASN A 722 11.95 16.55 39.85
N VAL A 723 11.38 15.44 39.37
CA VAL A 723 10.05 14.95 39.82
C VAL A 723 10.25 13.84 40.84
N THR A 724 9.77 14.08 42.06
CA THR A 724 9.88 13.14 43.17
C THR A 724 8.63 12.25 43.32
N LEU A 725 8.80 11.13 44.05
CA LEU A 725 7.66 10.26 44.39
C LEU A 725 6.55 11.04 45.13
N THR A 726 6.94 11.93 46.05
CA THR A 726 5.99 12.73 46.82
C THR A 726 5.14 13.64 45.95
N ASP A 727 5.75 14.30 44.96
CA ASP A 727 5.04 15.16 43.98
C ASP A 727 3.96 14.38 43.22
N VAL A 728 4.27 13.14 42.87
CA VAL A 728 3.38 12.28 42.10
C VAL A 728 2.28 11.67 42.97
N LEU A 729 2.60 11.27 44.21
CA LEU A 729 1.63 10.69 45.13
C LEU A 729 0.54 11.72 45.51
N GLU A 730 0.89 12.98 45.72
CA GLU A 730 -0.11 14.02 45.95
C GLU A 730 -1.14 14.14 44.82
N ILE A 731 -0.72 13.98 43.57
CA ILE A 731 -1.59 14.05 42.41
C ILE A 731 -2.48 12.79 42.31
N LEU A 732 -1.89 11.64 42.60
CA LEU A 732 -2.61 10.36 42.54
C LEU A 732 -3.63 10.26 43.68
N GLU A 733 -3.28 10.67 44.92
CA GLU A 733 -4.16 10.65 46.07
C GLU A 733 -5.32 11.66 45.97
N ARG A 734 -5.06 12.87 45.45
CA ARG A 734 -6.13 13.83 45.12
C ARG A 734 -7.12 13.28 44.10
N THR A 735 -6.65 12.47 43.18
CA THR A 735 -7.51 11.84 42.19
C THR A 735 -8.31 10.69 42.79
N ASP A 736 -7.74 9.92 43.71
CA ASP A 736 -8.46 8.82 44.38
C ASP A 736 -9.53 9.32 45.35
N GLN A 737 -9.27 10.43 46.03
CA GLN A 737 -10.29 11.09 46.91
C GLN A 737 -11.48 11.62 46.09
N LEU A 738 -11.23 12.09 44.85
CA LEU A 738 -12.29 12.45 43.91
C LEU A 738 -13.02 11.24 43.33
N SER A 739 -12.35 10.10 43.17
CA SER A 739 -12.95 8.89 42.59
C SER A 739 -13.77 8.06 43.61
N SER A 740 -13.43 8.15 44.92
CA SER A 740 -14.21 7.47 45.97
C SER A 740 -15.55 8.11 46.25
N SER A 741 -15.79 9.34 45.78
CA SER A 741 -17.12 10.00 45.85
C SER A 741 -18.00 9.76 44.62
N ILE A 742 -17.56 9.01 43.61
CA ILE A 742 -18.29 8.73 42.37
C ILE A 742 -18.23 7.23 42.05
N SER A 743 -18.87 6.40 42.88
CA SER A 743 -19.25 5.04 42.49
C SER A 743 -20.71 5.05 42.09
N ASN A 744 -21.02 5.22 40.83
CA ASN A 744 -22.13 4.64 40.03
C ASN A 744 -22.49 5.54 38.86
N SER A 745 -21.90 5.27 37.70
CA SER A 745 -22.63 5.31 36.40
C SER A 745 -21.63 5.24 35.23
N GLY A 746 -21.85 4.31 34.36
CA GLY A 746 -21.63 4.22 32.91
C GLY A 746 -20.37 4.85 32.29
N LYS A 747 -19.54 4.01 31.72
CA LYS A 747 -18.43 4.34 30.79
C LYS A 747 -18.91 5.25 29.65
N GLU A 748 -18.42 6.49 29.60
CA GLU A 748 -18.30 7.25 28.36
C GLU A 748 -16.94 7.95 28.29
N SER A 749 -16.31 7.89 27.10
CA SER A 749 -14.96 8.36 26.79
C SER A 749 -14.77 9.86 27.06
N SER A 750 -13.79 10.23 27.88
CA SER A 750 -13.42 11.60 28.28
C SER A 750 -12.45 12.28 27.32
N SER A 751 -12.78 12.42 26.02
CA SER A 751 -12.00 13.23 25.10
C SER A 751 -12.74 14.53 24.73
N GLY A 752 -12.20 15.68 25.15
CA GLY A 752 -12.66 17.00 24.71
C GLY A 752 -13.20 17.95 25.82
N ILE A 753 -13.18 17.61 27.10
CA ILE A 753 -13.61 18.49 28.17
C ILE A 753 -12.53 19.53 28.46
N ILE A 754 -12.88 20.82 28.31
CA ILE A 754 -12.00 21.96 28.61
C ILE A 754 -12.11 22.32 30.10
N ARG A 755 -13.34 22.35 30.63
CA ARG A 755 -13.60 22.74 32.01
C ARG A 755 -14.91 22.13 32.52
N ILE A 756 -14.93 21.65 33.76
CA ILE A 756 -16.12 21.20 34.44
C ILE A 756 -16.65 22.37 35.27
N ILE A 757 -17.93 22.73 35.13
CA ILE A 757 -18.60 23.80 35.85
C ILE A 757 -19.43 23.21 37.01
N THR A 758 -20.25 22.19 36.69
CA THR A 758 -21.01 21.42 37.69
C THR A 758 -21.05 19.95 37.23
N ASN A 759 -21.63 19.05 38.06
CA ASN A 759 -21.81 17.64 37.66
C ASN A 759 -22.66 17.47 36.40
N ASN A 760 -23.46 18.45 36.03
CA ASN A 760 -24.36 18.43 34.90
C ASN A 760 -23.91 19.33 33.73
N ILE A 761 -22.88 20.18 33.96
CA ILE A 761 -22.46 21.23 33.05
C ILE A 761 -20.93 21.17 32.89
N ASN A 762 -20.46 21.03 31.66
CA ASN A 762 -19.06 21.15 31.34
C ASN A 762 -18.83 21.83 29.99
N ILE A 763 -17.68 22.48 29.83
CA ILE A 763 -17.28 23.12 28.58
C ILE A 763 -16.40 22.14 27.79
N ARG A 764 -16.73 21.95 26.51
CA ARG A 764 -16.05 21.01 25.62
C ARG A 764 -15.56 21.67 24.34
N LYS A 765 -14.50 21.14 23.79
CA LYS A 765 -13.96 21.55 22.48
C LYS A 765 -14.74 20.88 21.35
N GLY A 766 -15.33 21.66 20.46
CA GLY A 766 -16.07 21.17 19.30
C GLY A 766 -15.36 21.48 17.97
N LYS A 767 -15.85 20.86 16.90
CA LYS A 767 -15.33 21.09 15.54
C LYS A 767 -15.52 22.53 15.04
N TYR A 768 -16.52 23.24 15.58
CA TYR A 768 -16.91 24.60 15.17
C TYR A 768 -16.75 25.64 16.31
N GLY A 769 -15.95 25.33 17.34
CA GLY A 769 -15.71 26.17 18.50
C GLY A 769 -16.05 25.46 19.82
N ASP A 770 -15.68 26.10 20.94
CA ASP A 770 -15.97 25.55 22.27
C ASP A 770 -17.45 25.76 22.61
N TYR A 771 -18.04 24.82 23.34
CA TYR A 771 -19.45 24.83 23.70
C TYR A 771 -19.70 24.28 25.11
N VAL A 772 -20.85 24.63 25.70
CA VAL A 772 -21.31 24.08 26.97
C VAL A 772 -22.12 22.82 26.72
N PHE A 773 -21.69 21.72 27.32
CA PHE A 773 -22.45 20.48 27.39
C PHE A 773 -23.25 20.45 28.66
N TYR A 774 -24.59 20.32 28.56
CA TYR A 774 -25.52 20.24 29.68
C TYR A 774 -26.33 18.96 29.60
N LYS A 775 -26.31 18.17 30.69
CA LYS A 775 -27.10 16.93 30.80
C LYS A 775 -27.41 16.65 32.27
N THR A 776 -28.67 16.56 32.59
CA THR A 776 -29.17 16.10 33.90
C THR A 776 -29.65 14.64 33.83
N PRO A 777 -29.75 13.89 34.94
CA PRO A 777 -30.25 12.52 34.96
C PRO A 777 -31.68 12.36 34.39
N LYS A 778 -32.48 13.43 34.39
CA LYS A 778 -33.86 13.45 33.86
C LYS A 778 -33.96 13.70 32.36
N MET A 779 -32.83 14.04 31.67
CA MET A 779 -32.81 14.35 30.25
C MET A 779 -32.45 13.12 29.44
N SER A 780 -33.25 12.78 28.42
CA SER A 780 -33.01 11.68 27.49
C SER A 780 -31.81 11.97 26.53
N LYS A 781 -31.61 13.25 26.17
CA LYS A 781 -30.51 13.71 25.32
C LYS A 781 -29.83 14.93 25.94
N PRO A 782 -28.48 15.08 25.77
CA PRO A 782 -27.78 16.27 26.24
C PRO A 782 -28.11 17.49 25.37
N SER A 783 -27.98 18.68 25.96
CA SER A 783 -28.05 19.97 25.24
C SER A 783 -26.64 20.51 25.01
N PHE A 784 -26.47 21.12 23.86
CA PHE A 784 -25.20 21.74 23.43
C PHE A 784 -25.45 23.24 23.29
N LEU A 785 -24.93 24.05 24.23
CA LEU A 785 -25.22 25.47 24.31
C LEU A 785 -23.98 26.27 23.85
N LYS A 786 -24.19 27.32 23.07
CA LYS A 786 -23.10 28.15 22.59
C LYS A 786 -22.56 29.07 23.68
N LEU A 787 -21.32 29.49 23.55
CA LEU A 787 -20.69 30.45 24.46
C LEU A 787 -20.77 31.89 23.90
N ASP A 788 -21.50 32.08 22.83
CA ASP A 788 -21.68 33.39 22.18
C ASP A 788 -22.39 34.36 23.14
N GLY A 789 -21.79 35.54 23.34
CA GLY A 789 -22.30 36.54 24.26
C GLY A 789 -21.85 36.40 25.72
N PHE A 790 -20.96 35.46 26.04
CA PHE A 790 -20.30 35.43 27.34
C PHE A 790 -19.10 36.37 27.35
N GLU A 791 -19.20 37.50 28.05
CA GLU A 791 -18.21 38.59 27.99
C GLU A 791 -16.90 38.29 28.74
N SER A 792 -16.87 37.31 29.64
CA SER A 792 -15.70 36.94 30.42
C SER A 792 -15.00 35.73 29.84
N ASP A 793 -13.71 35.50 30.14
CA ASP A 793 -13.02 34.28 29.73
C ASP A 793 -13.62 33.05 30.43
N TYR A 794 -14.35 32.23 29.70
CA TYR A 794 -15.00 31.02 30.20
C TYR A 794 -14.03 29.96 30.73
N LYS A 795 -12.72 30.10 30.44
CA LYS A 795 -11.69 29.18 30.95
C LYS A 795 -11.27 29.55 32.38
N THR A 796 -11.31 30.80 32.73
CA THR A 796 -10.76 31.33 34.00
C THR A 796 -11.81 31.99 34.93
N CYS A 797 -13.01 32.37 34.47
CA CYS A 797 -14.05 33.00 35.25
C CYS A 797 -14.50 32.15 36.44
N THR A 798 -15.15 32.75 37.44
CA THR A 798 -15.67 31.97 38.58
C THR A 798 -16.83 31.06 38.16
N ILE A 799 -16.97 29.91 38.82
CA ILE A 799 -18.10 28.98 38.54
C ILE A 799 -19.42 29.70 38.70
N LYS A 800 -19.52 30.60 39.70
CA LYS A 800 -20.71 31.38 39.95
C LYS A 800 -21.05 32.30 38.74
N THR A 801 -20.09 33.00 38.18
CA THR A 801 -20.26 33.86 37.03
C THR A 801 -20.80 33.08 35.81
N MET A 802 -20.23 31.91 35.57
CA MET A 802 -20.66 31.03 34.49
C MET A 802 -22.06 30.45 34.69
N THR A 803 -22.37 30.00 35.92
CA THR A 803 -23.72 29.45 36.22
C THR A 803 -24.80 30.53 36.19
N ASP A 804 -24.53 31.73 36.69
CA ASP A 804 -25.47 32.85 36.63
C ASP A 804 -25.79 33.26 35.19
N TRP A 805 -24.75 33.33 34.34
CA TRP A 805 -24.94 33.61 32.92
C TRP A 805 -25.71 32.49 32.20
N LEU A 806 -25.39 31.21 32.44
CA LEU A 806 -26.11 30.08 31.85
C LEU A 806 -27.58 30.04 32.30
N LYS A 807 -27.87 30.42 33.52
CA LYS A 807 -29.24 30.54 34.06
C LYS A 807 -29.98 31.70 33.39
N ALA A 808 -29.31 32.83 33.22
CA ALA A 808 -29.92 34.02 32.60
C ALA A 808 -30.16 33.82 31.08
N THR A 809 -29.23 33.17 30.39
CA THR A 809 -29.23 33.07 28.92
C THR A 809 -30.02 31.86 28.43
N TYR A 810 -29.90 30.72 29.12
CA TYR A 810 -30.46 29.43 28.67
C TYR A 810 -31.43 28.77 29.66
N GLY A 811 -31.66 29.40 30.84
CA GLY A 811 -32.55 28.84 31.86
C GLY A 811 -32.06 27.54 32.52
N VAL A 812 -30.74 27.24 32.43
CA VAL A 812 -30.13 26.02 32.94
C VAL A 812 -29.36 26.27 34.22
N SER A 813 -29.49 25.35 35.20
CA SER A 813 -28.86 25.49 36.52
C SER A 813 -28.21 24.19 36.99
#